data_dcb13f3e67b04edac96d6723fe846db5
#
_entry.id   dcb13f3e67b04edac96d6723fe846db5
#
_cell.length_a   1.000
_cell.length_b   1.000
_cell.length_c   1.000
_cell.angle_alpha   90.00
_cell.angle_beta   90.00
_cell.angle_gamma   90.00
#
_symmetry.space_group_name_H-M   'P 1'
#
loop_
_entity.id
_entity.type
_entity.pdbx_description
1 polymer ?
#
loop_
_entity_poly.entity_id
_entity_poly.type
_entity_poly.pdbx_seq_one_letter_code
_entity_poly.pdbx_strand_id
1 'polypeptide(L)'
;MEKNIKIALAGNPNCGKTTLFNALTGSNQFVGNWPGVTVEKKEGKLKKFDGVTVVDLPGIYSLSPYTLEEVVARNFLLGERPDAILNIIDGTNLERNLYLTTQLTELGIPVVVAVNMMDIVRKNGDVINIKELSRQLGCKVMEISALKGDGVSEAAAAAVDAAKNGKTIPMHSFSGVVEHAIAHIEEAVLHELPEEQQRWYAIKIFEHDDKVLAKLAIKPEIMQHIDADIKAAEEELDDDAESIITNERYLYIASIIKACYKKKNAGKLTASDKIDKIVTNRWLGLPIFAVVMFLVYWVAMVAVGAPATDWANDGVFGDGWHLLGIGSADYNDTNDEYTAALQAVSAFLGEDIDVEADDFDADALLADMKAFRTTDKTATVDVEDEETLAINTMTAYYDTLPEGADKMDDVVQMTYVDAVSYLEKNGFDAPDPADYGVWVPGIPVLVGDGLDAANAAPWLSGLINDGIVAGVGAVLGFVPQMLVLFLMLAFLEACGYMARIAFVLDRVFRKFGLSGKSFIPMLIGVGCGVPGVMASRTIENERDRRMTIMTTTFIPCGAKVPFIAMIAGALFGGSAWVSTSAYFIGMAAIICSGIMLKKTRRFAGDPAPFVMELPAYHMPTLGNVLRSMWERGWSFIKKAGTIILLSTIFVWFTTYFGWVDGTFQMLSEDQIDSSILAKIGNAIAWIFSPLGWGNWQATVASITGLVAKENIVGTLGILYGGGDGTVYQNIAAAFTGITAYSFLVFNLLCAPCFAAIGAIKREMNNRGWTWFAIGYQCGFAYCIALMINQFGSVFVGKTNVIGLIFAIAILALMIYMLFRPYKEAETLSTKEATASVK
;
A
#
# COMPACT_ATOMS: atom_id res chain seq x y z
N MET A 1 13.25 -24.01 48.37
CA MET A 1 12.66 -23.08 47.36
C MET A 1 12.50 -23.91 46.09
N GLU A 2 11.26 -24.16 45.67
CA GLU A 2 11.02 -24.80 44.37
C GLU A 2 11.56 -23.88 43.27
N LYS A 3 12.45 -24.40 42.44
CA LYS A 3 13.07 -23.68 41.34
C LYS A 3 11.96 -23.29 40.35
N ASN A 4 11.72 -22.02 40.15
CA ASN A 4 10.78 -21.56 39.10
C ASN A 4 11.29 -22.03 37.74
N ILE A 5 10.53 -22.92 37.10
CA ILE A 5 10.86 -23.48 35.78
C ILE A 5 10.38 -22.52 34.70
N LYS A 6 11.25 -22.16 33.72
CA LYS A 6 10.95 -21.32 32.59
C LYS A 6 11.02 -22.14 31.30
N ILE A 7 9.89 -22.25 30.58
CA ILE A 7 9.79 -22.98 29.32
C ILE A 7 9.61 -21.97 28.18
N ALA A 8 10.45 -22.06 27.15
CA ALA A 8 10.29 -21.28 25.93
C ALA A 8 9.37 -21.99 24.93
N LEU A 9 8.35 -21.31 24.42
CA LEU A 9 7.53 -21.81 23.32
C LEU A 9 8.09 -21.28 21.99
N ALA A 10 8.68 -22.17 21.19
CA ALA A 10 9.27 -21.85 19.89
C ALA A 10 8.47 -22.46 18.74
N GLY A 11 8.59 -21.93 17.53
CA GLY A 11 7.99 -22.53 16.33
C GLY A 11 7.89 -21.54 15.18
N ASN A 12 7.69 -22.06 13.99
CA ASN A 12 7.56 -21.28 12.77
C ASN A 12 6.28 -20.40 12.80
N PRO A 13 6.22 -19.31 12.04
CA PRO A 13 4.97 -18.62 11.82
C PRO A 13 3.88 -19.58 11.29
N ASN A 14 2.64 -19.38 11.74
CA ASN A 14 1.46 -20.15 11.34
C ASN A 14 1.42 -21.64 11.75
N CYS A 15 2.38 -22.16 12.50
CA CYS A 15 2.34 -23.54 13.03
C CYS A 15 1.30 -23.76 14.15
N GLY A 16 0.57 -22.71 14.57
CA GLY A 16 -0.43 -22.77 15.65
C GLY A 16 0.10 -22.41 17.05
N LYS A 17 1.25 -21.73 17.13
CA LYS A 17 1.95 -21.34 18.36
C LYS A 17 1.06 -20.53 19.32
N THR A 18 0.40 -19.50 18.86
CA THR A 18 -0.52 -18.67 19.68
C THR A 18 -1.71 -19.47 20.20
N THR A 19 -2.25 -20.39 19.39
CA THR A 19 -3.35 -21.28 19.80
C THR A 19 -2.89 -22.19 20.93
N LEU A 20 -1.69 -22.78 20.79
CA LEU A 20 -1.10 -23.63 21.84
C LEU A 20 -0.81 -22.83 23.12
N PHE A 21 -0.22 -21.64 23.01
CA PHE A 21 0.06 -20.76 24.14
C PHE A 21 -1.21 -20.43 24.94
N ASN A 22 -2.28 -20.06 24.24
CA ASN A 22 -3.58 -19.78 24.87
C ASN A 22 -4.19 -21.01 25.54
N ALA A 23 -4.05 -22.19 24.94
CA ALA A 23 -4.52 -23.44 25.53
C ALA A 23 -3.75 -23.79 26.82
N LEU A 24 -2.42 -23.57 26.84
CA LEU A 24 -1.52 -23.84 27.97
C LEU A 24 -1.71 -22.88 29.14
N THR A 25 -1.86 -21.56 28.86
CA THR A 25 -1.84 -20.50 29.89
C THR A 25 -3.24 -19.98 30.27
N GLY A 26 -4.20 -19.99 29.32
CA GLY A 26 -5.54 -19.43 29.52
C GLY A 26 -5.53 -17.91 29.65
N SER A 27 -6.30 -17.38 30.63
CA SER A 27 -6.44 -15.94 30.85
C SER A 27 -5.31 -15.29 31.64
N ASN A 28 -4.40 -16.07 32.23
CA ASN A 28 -3.32 -15.59 33.07
C ASN A 28 -2.05 -15.29 32.24
N GLN A 29 -2.13 -14.25 31.42
CA GLN A 29 -1.05 -13.86 30.52
C GLN A 29 -0.60 -12.44 30.85
N PHE A 30 0.70 -12.22 30.77
CA PHE A 30 1.31 -10.89 30.74
C PHE A 30 1.74 -10.58 29.32
N VAL A 31 1.29 -9.43 28.79
CA VAL A 31 1.62 -8.95 27.45
C VAL A 31 2.39 -7.65 27.58
N GLY A 32 3.56 -7.60 26.96
CA GLY A 32 4.42 -6.43 26.93
C GLY A 32 5.27 -6.45 25.66
N ASN A 33 6.30 -5.64 25.62
CA ASN A 33 7.30 -5.70 24.54
C ASN A 33 8.63 -6.27 25.07
N TRP A 34 9.37 -6.91 24.18
CA TRP A 34 10.74 -7.31 24.48
C TRP A 34 11.60 -6.06 24.75
N PRO A 35 12.54 -6.11 25.71
CA PRO A 35 13.36 -4.94 26.06
C PRO A 35 14.09 -4.36 24.84
N GLY A 36 13.88 -3.07 24.59
CA GLY A 36 14.56 -2.33 23.53
C GLY A 36 14.04 -2.55 22.09
N VAL A 37 12.94 -3.29 21.89
CA VAL A 37 12.35 -3.55 20.57
C VAL A 37 10.83 -3.48 20.61
N THR A 38 10.20 -3.33 19.44
CA THR A 38 8.73 -3.24 19.26
C THR A 38 8.06 -4.63 19.12
N VAL A 39 8.82 -5.71 19.35
CA VAL A 39 8.31 -7.09 19.27
C VAL A 39 7.54 -7.43 20.53
N GLU A 40 6.34 -7.98 20.37
CA GLU A 40 5.45 -8.33 21.47
C GLU A 40 6.01 -9.52 22.27
N LYS A 41 6.05 -9.41 23.60
CA LYS A 41 6.44 -10.47 24.55
C LYS A 41 5.20 -10.94 25.29
N LYS A 42 4.96 -12.26 25.29
CA LYS A 42 3.89 -12.90 26.06
C LYS A 42 4.48 -13.90 27.04
N GLU A 43 4.10 -13.79 28.30
CA GLU A 43 4.43 -14.75 29.35
C GLU A 43 3.15 -15.20 30.05
N GLY A 44 3.10 -16.46 30.43
CA GLY A 44 1.94 -17.00 31.14
C GLY A 44 2.29 -18.16 32.07
N LYS A 45 1.56 -18.30 33.17
CA LYS A 45 1.68 -19.44 34.05
C LYS A 45 1.04 -20.66 33.41
N LEU A 46 1.75 -21.79 33.45
CA LEU A 46 1.26 -23.06 32.92
C LEU A 46 0.11 -23.58 33.78
N LYS A 47 -1.02 -23.92 33.19
CA LYS A 47 -2.14 -24.54 33.89
C LYS A 47 -1.71 -25.91 34.49
N LYS A 48 -2.20 -26.24 35.66
CA LYS A 48 -1.96 -27.49 36.40
C LYS A 48 -0.50 -27.74 36.89
N PHE A 49 0.41 -26.78 36.69
CA PHE A 49 1.80 -26.88 37.15
C PHE A 49 2.21 -25.61 37.89
N ASP A 50 2.27 -25.64 39.20
CA ASP A 50 2.69 -24.48 40.00
C ASP A 50 4.19 -24.20 39.80
N GLY A 51 4.55 -22.91 39.77
CA GLY A 51 5.95 -22.49 39.61
C GLY A 51 6.52 -22.66 38.19
N VAL A 52 5.69 -22.94 37.16
CA VAL A 52 6.12 -23.04 35.76
C VAL A 52 5.60 -21.88 34.95
N THR A 53 6.51 -21.14 34.28
CA THR A 53 6.20 -20.03 33.39
C THR A 53 6.51 -20.39 31.94
N VAL A 54 5.59 -20.12 31.02
CA VAL A 54 5.78 -20.27 29.58
C VAL A 54 5.99 -18.90 28.94
N VAL A 55 7.05 -18.76 28.17
CA VAL A 55 7.41 -17.57 27.41
C VAL A 55 7.17 -17.83 25.95
N ASP A 56 6.27 -17.05 25.31
CA ASP A 56 5.98 -17.16 23.88
C ASP A 56 7.05 -16.38 23.08
N LEU A 57 7.89 -17.10 22.34
CA LEU A 57 8.86 -16.49 21.44
C LEU A 57 8.20 -16.01 20.17
N PRO A 58 8.72 -14.99 19.47
CA PRO A 58 8.27 -14.64 18.13
C PRO A 58 8.27 -15.85 17.20
N GLY A 59 7.39 -15.86 16.19
CA GLY A 59 7.44 -16.89 15.15
C GLY A 59 8.64 -16.66 14.24
N ILE A 60 9.55 -17.63 14.18
CA ILE A 60 10.82 -17.56 13.46
C ILE A 60 11.01 -18.77 12.56
N TYR A 61 11.79 -18.61 11.50
CA TYR A 61 12.18 -19.71 10.62
C TYR A 61 13.59 -20.21 10.90
N SER A 62 14.43 -19.37 11.48
CA SER A 62 15.83 -19.61 11.74
C SER A 62 16.30 -18.86 12.98
N LEU A 63 17.42 -19.27 13.58
CA LEU A 63 18.12 -18.51 14.59
C LEU A 63 19.19 -17.57 14.00
N SER A 64 19.22 -17.41 12.69
CA SER A 64 20.09 -16.46 12.00
C SER A 64 19.56 -15.02 12.18
N PRO A 65 20.43 -14.00 12.32
CA PRO A 65 20.04 -12.64 12.73
C PRO A 65 19.52 -11.76 11.59
N TYR A 66 18.64 -12.30 10.73
CA TYR A 66 18.11 -11.55 9.58
C TYR A 66 16.91 -10.66 9.91
N THR A 67 16.09 -11.07 10.91
CA THR A 67 14.92 -10.30 11.35
C THR A 67 15.03 -9.91 12.82
N LEU A 68 14.28 -8.89 13.25
CA LEU A 68 14.24 -8.48 14.67
C LEU A 68 13.69 -9.59 15.56
N GLU A 69 12.71 -10.34 15.07
CA GLU A 69 12.08 -11.46 15.72
C GLU A 69 13.10 -12.59 15.98
N GLU A 70 13.93 -12.91 14.99
CA GLU A 70 14.99 -13.92 15.08
C GLU A 70 16.09 -13.48 16.05
N VAL A 71 16.48 -12.19 15.99
CA VAL A 71 17.44 -11.62 16.95
C VAL A 71 16.92 -11.70 18.39
N VAL A 72 15.64 -11.38 18.61
CA VAL A 72 15.02 -11.45 19.95
C VAL A 72 14.97 -12.88 20.46
N ALA A 73 14.49 -13.82 19.65
CA ALA A 73 14.40 -15.22 20.03
C ALA A 73 15.80 -15.82 20.34
N ARG A 74 16.79 -15.55 19.47
CA ARG A 74 18.18 -15.97 19.66
C ARG A 74 18.79 -15.40 20.95
N ASN A 75 18.63 -14.09 21.20
CA ASN A 75 19.18 -13.46 22.39
C ASN A 75 18.55 -14.00 23.67
N PHE A 76 17.25 -14.29 23.65
CA PHE A 76 16.56 -14.93 24.78
C PHE A 76 17.08 -16.35 25.03
N LEU A 77 17.17 -17.18 24.00
CA LEU A 77 17.61 -18.59 24.13
C LEU A 77 19.06 -18.68 24.60
N LEU A 78 19.95 -17.80 24.13
CA LEU A 78 21.37 -17.82 24.50
C LEU A 78 21.67 -17.06 25.80
N GLY A 79 20.90 -16.01 26.12
CA GLY A 79 21.14 -15.15 27.27
C GLY A 79 20.42 -15.58 28.53
N GLU A 80 19.08 -15.76 28.43
CA GLU A 80 18.29 -16.18 29.60
C GLU A 80 18.28 -17.69 29.81
N ARG A 81 18.60 -18.49 28.80
CA ARG A 81 18.64 -19.98 28.81
C ARG A 81 17.47 -20.59 29.57
N PRO A 82 16.30 -20.75 28.94
CA PRO A 82 15.17 -21.41 29.57
C PRO A 82 15.51 -22.85 29.96
N ASP A 83 14.82 -23.39 30.96
CA ASP A 83 15.04 -24.76 31.44
C ASP A 83 14.63 -25.83 30.40
N ALA A 84 13.67 -25.49 29.48
CA ALA A 84 13.33 -26.34 28.33
C ALA A 84 12.73 -25.52 27.19
N ILE A 85 12.73 -26.06 25.98
CA ILE A 85 12.08 -25.52 24.79
C ILE A 85 10.95 -26.48 24.40
N LEU A 86 9.72 -25.94 24.30
CA LEU A 86 8.60 -26.60 23.63
C LEU A 86 8.50 -26.06 22.21
N ASN A 87 8.95 -26.84 21.23
CA ASN A 87 8.95 -26.47 19.84
C ASN A 87 7.70 -27.03 19.15
N ILE A 88 6.83 -26.13 18.64
CA ILE A 88 5.64 -26.52 17.88
C ILE A 88 5.92 -26.50 16.40
N ILE A 89 5.63 -27.60 15.72
CA ILE A 89 5.84 -27.77 14.27
C ILE A 89 4.53 -28.15 13.57
N ASP A 90 4.37 -27.72 12.34
CA ASP A 90 3.23 -28.09 11.49
C ASP A 90 3.46 -29.44 10.83
N GLY A 91 2.65 -30.43 11.20
CA GLY A 91 2.72 -31.78 10.64
C GLY A 91 2.36 -31.87 9.16
N THR A 92 1.65 -30.88 8.60
CA THR A 92 1.34 -30.83 7.17
C THR A 92 2.50 -30.33 6.34
N ASN A 93 3.47 -29.64 6.98
CA ASN A 93 4.64 -29.01 6.35
C ASN A 93 5.93 -29.30 7.14
N LEU A 94 6.15 -30.58 7.39
CA LEU A 94 7.16 -31.05 8.31
C LEU A 94 8.58 -30.64 7.92
N GLU A 95 8.94 -30.76 6.65
CA GLU A 95 10.27 -30.51 6.11
C GLU A 95 10.81 -29.13 6.50
N ARG A 96 10.02 -28.11 6.31
CA ARG A 96 10.41 -26.73 6.61
C ARG A 96 10.48 -26.43 8.09
N ASN A 97 9.55 -27.00 8.87
CA ASN A 97 9.52 -26.77 10.31
C ASN A 97 10.71 -27.45 11.03
N LEU A 98 11.22 -28.50 10.44
CA LEU A 98 12.41 -29.20 10.98
C LEU A 98 13.69 -28.37 10.88
N TYR A 99 13.78 -27.37 9.98
CA TYR A 99 14.95 -26.50 9.86
C TYR A 99 15.23 -25.72 11.16
N LEU A 100 14.20 -25.09 11.72
CA LEU A 100 14.30 -24.45 13.03
C LEU A 100 14.55 -25.48 14.13
N THR A 101 13.90 -26.65 14.06
CA THR A 101 14.05 -27.72 15.06
C THR A 101 15.51 -28.20 15.17
N THR A 102 16.20 -28.39 14.04
CA THR A 102 17.63 -28.77 14.05
C THR A 102 18.49 -27.74 14.77
N GLN A 103 18.28 -26.46 14.51
CA GLN A 103 19.01 -25.38 15.19
C GLN A 103 18.70 -25.29 16.69
N LEU A 104 17.45 -25.56 17.09
CA LEU A 104 17.08 -25.58 18.52
C LEU A 104 17.73 -26.75 19.26
N THR A 105 17.87 -27.92 18.62
CA THR A 105 18.55 -29.06 19.22
C THR A 105 20.06 -28.85 19.37
N GLU A 106 20.68 -28.03 18.54
CA GLU A 106 22.10 -27.64 18.61
C GLU A 106 22.43 -26.77 19.83
N LEU A 107 21.43 -26.07 20.44
CA LEU A 107 21.66 -25.17 21.58
C LEU A 107 22.01 -25.86 22.91
N GLY A 108 21.86 -27.18 22.99
CA GLY A 108 22.08 -27.94 24.26
C GLY A 108 21.03 -27.63 25.34
N ILE A 109 19.91 -27.04 25.00
CA ILE A 109 18.76 -26.87 25.91
C ILE A 109 17.81 -28.04 25.67
N PRO A 110 17.19 -28.63 26.71
CA PRO A 110 16.22 -29.72 26.53
C PRO A 110 15.06 -29.30 25.61
N VAL A 111 14.84 -30.03 24.50
CA VAL A 111 13.81 -29.76 23.51
C VAL A 111 12.71 -30.83 23.53
N VAL A 112 11.47 -30.40 23.52
CA VAL A 112 10.30 -31.26 23.24
C VAL A 112 9.62 -30.73 21.99
N VAL A 113 9.39 -31.63 21.02
CA VAL A 113 8.74 -31.28 19.77
C VAL A 113 7.25 -31.66 19.80
N ALA A 114 6.38 -30.70 19.55
CA ALA A 114 4.94 -30.90 19.45
C ALA A 114 4.50 -30.82 17.99
N VAL A 115 4.20 -31.94 17.36
CA VAL A 115 3.69 -31.99 15.96
C VAL A 115 2.22 -31.66 15.97
N ASN A 116 1.89 -30.47 15.50
CA ASN A 116 0.53 -29.95 15.45
C ASN A 116 -0.18 -30.31 14.14
N MET A 117 -1.49 -30.03 14.08
CA MET A 117 -2.35 -30.33 12.92
C MET A 117 -2.41 -31.82 12.54
N MET A 118 -2.21 -32.71 13.51
CA MET A 118 -2.27 -34.16 13.28
C MET A 118 -3.65 -34.64 12.84
N ASP A 119 -4.71 -33.93 13.17
CA ASP A 119 -6.06 -34.18 12.67
C ASP A 119 -6.16 -33.94 11.14
N ILE A 120 -5.46 -32.92 10.61
CA ILE A 120 -5.39 -32.65 9.16
C ILE A 120 -4.51 -33.72 8.48
N VAL A 121 -3.36 -34.05 9.04
CA VAL A 121 -2.46 -35.11 8.52
C VAL A 121 -3.23 -36.42 8.36
N ARG A 122 -3.95 -36.85 9.41
CA ARG A 122 -4.79 -38.05 9.38
C ARG A 122 -5.93 -37.95 8.37
N LYS A 123 -6.60 -36.80 8.26
CA LYS A 123 -7.67 -36.55 7.27
C LYS A 123 -7.14 -36.68 5.83
N ASN A 124 -5.93 -36.26 5.56
CA ASN A 124 -5.26 -36.41 4.25
C ASN A 124 -4.83 -37.86 3.97
N GLY A 125 -4.80 -38.70 5.00
CA GLY A 125 -4.37 -40.07 4.94
C GLY A 125 -2.84 -40.23 4.92
N ASP A 126 -2.12 -39.18 5.33
CA ASP A 126 -0.66 -39.20 5.51
C ASP A 126 -0.30 -39.80 6.88
N VAL A 127 0.88 -40.37 6.97
CA VAL A 127 1.37 -41.04 8.20
C VAL A 127 2.74 -40.52 8.57
N ILE A 128 2.83 -39.99 9.80
CA ILE A 128 4.11 -39.58 10.43
C ILE A 128 4.47 -40.59 11.48
N ASN A 129 5.65 -41.19 11.37
CA ASN A 129 6.17 -42.11 12.38
C ASN A 129 6.85 -41.33 13.52
N ILE A 130 6.09 -40.99 14.57
CA ILE A 130 6.53 -40.15 15.68
C ILE A 130 7.71 -40.80 16.45
N LYS A 131 7.73 -42.12 16.59
CA LYS A 131 8.82 -42.84 17.29
C LYS A 131 10.13 -42.71 16.52
N GLU A 132 10.08 -42.88 15.21
CA GLU A 132 11.26 -42.73 14.35
C GLU A 132 11.72 -41.28 14.26
N LEU A 133 10.77 -40.32 14.18
CA LEU A 133 11.06 -38.89 14.22
C LEU A 133 11.75 -38.49 15.53
N SER A 134 11.28 -39.03 16.69
CA SER A 134 11.90 -38.80 18.00
C SER A 134 13.32 -39.38 18.07
N ARG A 135 13.53 -40.55 17.48
CA ARG A 135 14.86 -41.19 17.42
C ARG A 135 15.84 -40.39 16.55
N GLN A 136 15.39 -39.90 15.40
CA GLN A 136 16.22 -39.14 14.46
C GLN A 136 16.58 -37.74 15.01
N LEU A 137 15.65 -37.08 15.71
CA LEU A 137 15.91 -35.75 16.28
C LEU A 137 16.63 -35.77 17.63
N GLY A 138 16.75 -36.92 18.28
CA GLY A 138 17.37 -37.04 19.60
C GLY A 138 16.59 -36.38 20.74
N CYS A 139 15.29 -36.10 20.54
CA CYS A 139 14.42 -35.46 21.52
C CYS A 139 13.02 -36.06 21.54
N LYS A 140 12.25 -35.77 22.59
CA LYS A 140 10.88 -36.28 22.73
C LYS A 140 9.93 -35.59 21.74
N VAL A 141 9.20 -36.38 20.96
CA VAL A 141 8.22 -35.88 19.99
C VAL A 141 6.82 -36.30 20.38
N MET A 142 5.86 -35.40 20.35
CA MET A 142 4.45 -35.62 20.74
C MET A 142 3.52 -35.20 19.62
N GLU A 143 2.40 -35.94 19.46
CA GLU A 143 1.33 -35.52 18.53
C GLU A 143 0.36 -34.60 19.25
N ILE A 144 -0.01 -33.51 18.63
CA ILE A 144 -1.04 -32.59 19.15
C ILE A 144 -2.01 -32.09 18.07
N SER A 145 -3.17 -31.61 18.52
CA SER A 145 -4.05 -30.72 17.77
C SER A 145 -4.40 -29.54 18.67
N ALA A 146 -3.65 -28.45 18.54
CA ALA A 146 -3.82 -27.27 19.41
C ALA A 146 -5.24 -26.69 19.34
N LEU A 147 -5.88 -26.77 18.16
CA LEU A 147 -7.25 -26.28 17.96
C LEU A 147 -8.30 -27.14 18.69
N LYS A 148 -8.11 -28.46 18.72
CA LYS A 148 -9.02 -29.40 19.40
C LYS A 148 -8.67 -29.62 20.87
N GLY A 149 -7.46 -29.23 21.28
CA GLY A 149 -6.95 -29.46 22.63
C GLY A 149 -6.36 -30.84 22.85
N ASP A 150 -6.27 -31.69 21.80
CA ASP A 150 -5.75 -33.06 21.91
C ASP A 150 -4.22 -33.05 22.09
N GLY A 151 -3.70 -33.84 23.05
CA GLY A 151 -2.27 -33.97 23.31
C GLY A 151 -1.57 -32.76 23.95
N VAL A 152 -2.30 -31.66 24.22
CA VAL A 152 -1.73 -30.40 24.74
C VAL A 152 -1.23 -30.58 26.19
N SER A 153 -1.99 -31.25 27.05
CA SER A 153 -1.61 -31.52 28.45
C SER A 153 -0.38 -32.42 28.53
N GLU A 154 -0.31 -33.42 27.69
CA GLU A 154 0.78 -34.37 27.58
C GLU A 154 2.08 -33.73 27.12
N ALA A 155 1.97 -32.83 26.12
CA ALA A 155 3.11 -32.04 25.63
C ALA A 155 3.62 -31.08 26.72
N ALA A 156 2.72 -30.44 27.48
CA ALA A 156 3.10 -29.62 28.63
C ALA A 156 3.83 -30.42 29.70
N ALA A 157 3.31 -31.60 30.08
CA ALA A 157 3.94 -32.48 31.06
C ALA A 157 5.33 -32.96 30.58
N ALA A 158 5.44 -33.28 29.27
CA ALA A 158 6.72 -33.69 28.69
C ALA A 158 7.75 -32.54 28.72
N ALA A 159 7.33 -31.28 28.48
CA ALA A 159 8.23 -30.13 28.57
C ALA A 159 8.70 -29.85 30.02
N VAL A 160 7.82 -30.02 31.02
CA VAL A 160 8.16 -29.89 32.43
C VAL A 160 9.12 -31.01 32.88
N ASP A 161 8.91 -32.24 32.39
CA ASP A 161 9.81 -33.38 32.68
C ASP A 161 11.18 -33.13 32.01
N ALA A 162 11.22 -32.67 30.77
CA ALA A 162 12.45 -32.31 30.08
C ALA A 162 13.23 -31.20 30.81
N ALA A 163 12.53 -30.20 31.36
CA ALA A 163 13.15 -29.13 32.15
C ALA A 163 13.80 -29.60 33.44
N LYS A 164 13.34 -30.71 34.04
CA LYS A 164 13.85 -31.27 35.27
C LYS A 164 14.99 -32.25 35.03
N ASN A 165 14.88 -33.12 34.06
CA ASN A 165 15.70 -34.31 33.88
C ASN A 165 16.24 -34.49 32.45
N GLY A 166 15.85 -33.64 31.51
CA GLY A 166 16.17 -33.83 30.09
C GLY A 166 17.53 -33.32 29.67
N LYS A 167 18.11 -34.01 28.70
CA LYS A 167 19.23 -33.54 27.86
C LYS A 167 18.83 -33.77 26.41
N THR A 168 19.15 -32.82 25.53
CA THR A 168 19.04 -32.99 24.08
C THR A 168 20.44 -33.07 23.49
N ILE A 169 20.70 -34.14 22.76
CA ILE A 169 21.98 -34.32 22.06
C ILE A 169 21.69 -34.25 20.58
N PRO A 170 22.33 -33.30 19.84
CA PRO A 170 22.16 -33.22 18.38
C PRO A 170 22.59 -34.56 17.74
N MET A 171 21.70 -35.13 16.93
CA MET A 171 21.95 -36.45 16.30
C MET A 171 22.45 -36.32 14.85
N HIS A 172 22.52 -35.11 14.31
CA HIS A 172 23.02 -34.92 12.97
C HIS A 172 24.54 -34.69 12.92
N SER A 173 25.16 -35.28 11.92
CA SER A 173 26.52 -35.00 11.49
C SER A 173 26.48 -34.47 10.06
N PHE A 174 27.35 -33.53 9.78
CA PHE A 174 27.50 -32.97 8.44
C PHE A 174 28.38 -33.86 7.55
N SER A 175 28.62 -33.45 6.29
CA SER A 175 29.59 -34.13 5.42
C SER A 175 30.98 -34.15 6.04
N GLY A 176 31.83 -35.13 5.65
CA GLY A 176 33.12 -35.40 6.30
C GLY A 176 34.04 -34.18 6.41
N VAL A 177 34.08 -33.34 5.37
CA VAL A 177 34.94 -32.12 5.34
C VAL A 177 34.39 -31.04 6.29
N VAL A 178 33.09 -30.84 6.31
CA VAL A 178 32.43 -29.86 7.20
C VAL A 178 32.54 -30.29 8.64
N GLU A 179 32.31 -31.59 8.92
CA GLU A 179 32.40 -32.15 10.27
C GLU A 179 33.82 -32.07 10.80
N HIS A 180 34.82 -32.30 9.94
CA HIS A 180 36.24 -32.17 10.32
C HIS A 180 36.58 -30.72 10.69
N ALA A 181 36.16 -29.74 9.91
CA ALA A 181 36.36 -28.33 10.22
C ALA A 181 35.65 -27.91 11.53
N ILE A 182 34.42 -28.39 11.76
CA ILE A 182 33.68 -28.11 13.01
C ILE A 182 34.38 -28.73 14.22
N ALA A 183 34.85 -29.97 14.14
CA ALA A 183 35.59 -30.63 15.22
C ALA A 183 36.90 -29.91 15.55
N HIS A 184 37.63 -29.42 14.53
CA HIS A 184 38.83 -28.58 14.76
C HIS A 184 38.47 -27.26 15.44
N ILE A 185 37.37 -26.62 15.11
CA ILE A 185 36.92 -25.39 15.75
C ILE A 185 36.57 -25.65 17.23
N GLU A 186 35.88 -26.75 17.52
CA GLU A 186 35.54 -27.17 18.89
C GLU A 186 36.80 -27.35 19.70
N GLU A 187 37.80 -28.06 19.18
CA GLU A 187 39.06 -28.35 19.84
C GLU A 187 39.96 -27.09 20.01
N ALA A 188 39.98 -26.19 19.03
CA ALA A 188 40.87 -25.02 19.02
C ALA A 188 40.42 -23.88 19.95
N VAL A 189 39.10 -23.68 20.13
CA VAL A 189 38.59 -22.43 20.71
C VAL A 189 37.56 -22.65 21.83
N LEU A 190 36.84 -23.78 21.86
CA LEU A 190 35.63 -23.91 22.67
C LEU A 190 35.76 -24.77 23.94
N HIS A 191 36.97 -25.15 24.32
CA HIS A 191 37.23 -25.98 25.52
C HIS A 191 36.68 -25.37 26.82
N GLU A 192 36.62 -24.05 26.94
CA GLU A 192 36.13 -23.39 28.16
C GLU A 192 34.59 -23.37 28.26
N LEU A 193 33.92 -23.69 27.16
CA LEU A 193 32.44 -23.72 27.13
C LEU A 193 31.92 -25.12 27.52
N PRO A 194 30.73 -25.21 28.13
CA PRO A 194 30.08 -26.50 28.36
C PRO A 194 29.93 -27.29 27.05
N GLU A 195 30.24 -28.59 27.09
CA GLU A 195 30.21 -29.50 25.93
C GLU A 195 28.92 -29.39 25.12
N GLU A 196 27.79 -29.17 25.81
CA GLU A 196 26.45 -29.01 25.22
C GLU A 196 26.29 -27.75 24.34
N GLN A 197 27.20 -26.77 24.48
CA GLN A 197 27.18 -25.52 23.72
C GLN A 197 28.21 -25.47 22.59
N GLN A 198 29.25 -26.28 22.67
CA GLN A 198 30.38 -26.20 21.74
C GLN A 198 29.94 -26.37 20.30
N ARG A 199 29.05 -27.32 20.01
CA ARG A 199 28.52 -27.59 18.66
C ARG A 199 27.87 -26.36 18.00
N TRP A 200 27.01 -25.68 18.72
CA TRP A 200 26.33 -24.51 18.19
C TRP A 200 27.33 -23.37 17.92
N TYR A 201 28.26 -23.13 18.83
CA TYR A 201 29.27 -22.09 18.64
C TYR A 201 30.25 -22.43 17.52
N ALA A 202 30.63 -23.69 17.36
CA ALA A 202 31.49 -24.14 16.27
C ALA A 202 30.84 -23.94 14.90
N ILE A 203 29.56 -24.30 14.76
CA ILE A 203 28.79 -24.07 13.52
C ILE A 203 28.73 -22.55 13.22
N LYS A 204 28.51 -21.69 14.22
CA LYS A 204 28.46 -20.26 14.03
C LYS A 204 29.83 -19.62 13.73
N ILE A 205 30.90 -20.16 14.19
CA ILE A 205 32.26 -19.76 13.79
C ILE A 205 32.50 -20.16 12.34
N PHE A 206 32.10 -21.38 11.93
CA PHE A 206 32.19 -21.85 10.55
C PHE A 206 31.40 -20.96 9.60
N GLU A 207 30.17 -20.53 9.99
CA GLU A 207 29.31 -19.59 9.23
C GLU A 207 29.84 -18.13 9.28
N HIS A 208 30.99 -17.81 9.90
CA HIS A 208 31.54 -16.48 10.12
C HIS A 208 30.53 -15.49 10.80
N ASP A 209 29.75 -15.96 11.78
CA ASP A 209 28.81 -15.10 12.50
C ASP A 209 29.54 -14.02 13.34
N ASP A 210 29.55 -12.79 12.86
CA ASP A 210 30.25 -11.64 13.46
C ASP A 210 29.97 -11.44 14.95
N LYS A 211 28.74 -11.74 15.40
CA LYS A 211 28.34 -11.54 16.81
C LYS A 211 28.92 -12.60 17.70
N VAL A 212 29.08 -13.79 17.20
CA VAL A 212 29.72 -14.91 17.91
C VAL A 212 31.22 -14.66 17.97
N LEU A 213 31.83 -14.31 16.85
CA LEU A 213 33.25 -13.99 16.78
C LEU A 213 33.62 -12.81 17.70
N ALA A 214 32.82 -11.74 17.72
CA ALA A 214 33.03 -10.60 18.62
C ALA A 214 32.88 -10.96 20.10
N LYS A 215 32.03 -11.97 20.46
CA LYS A 215 31.81 -12.41 21.84
C LYS A 215 32.93 -13.28 22.33
N LEU A 216 33.47 -14.13 21.49
CA LEU A 216 34.51 -15.11 21.85
C LEU A 216 35.94 -14.53 21.84
N ALA A 217 36.14 -13.35 21.20
CA ALA A 217 37.43 -12.65 21.11
C ALA A 217 38.61 -13.60 20.76
N ILE A 218 38.45 -14.39 19.71
CA ILE A 218 39.43 -15.40 19.24
C ILE A 218 40.73 -14.72 18.83
N LYS A 219 41.87 -15.34 19.20
CA LYS A 219 43.21 -14.85 18.83
C LYS A 219 43.37 -14.91 17.30
N PRO A 220 43.96 -13.88 16.66
CA PRO A 220 44.13 -13.85 15.20
C PRO A 220 44.87 -15.06 14.59
N GLU A 221 45.86 -15.58 15.31
CA GLU A 221 46.60 -16.75 14.87
C GLU A 221 45.76 -18.02 14.76
N ILE A 222 44.87 -18.22 15.73
CA ILE A 222 43.94 -19.35 15.76
C ILE A 222 42.87 -19.16 14.68
N MET A 223 42.36 -17.93 14.54
CA MET A 223 41.36 -17.63 13.50
C MET A 223 41.89 -17.85 12.09
N GLN A 224 43.18 -17.54 11.83
CA GLN A 224 43.78 -17.78 10.52
C GLN A 224 43.87 -19.30 10.21
N HIS A 225 44.03 -20.16 11.21
CA HIS A 225 44.02 -21.60 11.02
C HIS A 225 42.60 -22.11 10.73
N ILE A 226 41.62 -21.64 11.50
CA ILE A 226 40.19 -21.95 11.30
C ILE A 226 39.73 -21.49 9.89
N ASP A 227 40.10 -20.30 9.48
CA ASP A 227 39.76 -19.78 8.16
C ASP A 227 40.35 -20.63 7.02
N ALA A 228 41.51 -21.25 7.22
CA ALA A 228 42.09 -22.16 6.23
C ALA A 228 41.26 -23.45 6.08
N ASP A 229 40.75 -24.00 7.19
CA ASP A 229 39.91 -25.20 7.17
C ASP A 229 38.52 -24.88 6.54
N ILE A 230 37.94 -23.74 6.89
CA ILE A 230 36.68 -23.28 6.29
C ILE A 230 36.85 -23.10 4.78
N LYS A 231 37.92 -22.43 4.36
CA LYS A 231 38.21 -22.19 2.95
C LYS A 231 38.44 -23.49 2.18
N ALA A 232 39.07 -24.49 2.77
CA ALA A 232 39.19 -25.81 2.17
C ALA A 232 37.82 -26.46 1.93
N ALA A 233 36.91 -26.33 2.88
CA ALA A 233 35.53 -26.81 2.71
C ALA A 233 34.75 -26.04 1.64
N GLU A 234 34.90 -24.71 1.56
CA GLU A 234 34.31 -23.88 0.53
C GLU A 234 34.80 -24.22 -0.89
N GLU A 235 36.11 -24.45 -1.03
CA GLU A 235 36.72 -24.87 -2.31
C GLU A 235 36.28 -26.29 -2.72
N GLU A 236 36.11 -27.22 -1.78
CA GLU A 236 35.66 -28.60 -2.10
C GLU A 236 34.19 -28.67 -2.47
N LEU A 237 33.35 -27.87 -1.83
CA LEU A 237 31.89 -27.89 -2.02
C LEU A 237 31.38 -26.80 -3.00
N ASP A 238 32.28 -25.96 -3.51
CA ASP A 238 31.98 -24.87 -4.48
C ASP A 238 30.84 -23.94 -4.04
N ASP A 239 30.78 -23.59 -2.72
CA ASP A 239 29.76 -22.72 -2.15
C ASP A 239 30.33 -21.96 -0.92
N ASP A 240 29.65 -20.92 -0.44
CA ASP A 240 30.03 -20.18 0.75
C ASP A 240 29.66 -20.95 2.04
N ALA A 241 30.36 -20.66 3.14
CA ALA A 241 30.23 -21.38 4.42
C ALA A 241 28.79 -21.40 4.97
N GLU A 242 28.02 -20.31 4.83
CA GLU A 242 26.62 -20.24 5.29
C GLU A 242 25.72 -21.11 4.42
N SER A 243 25.90 -21.07 3.10
CA SER A 243 25.17 -21.92 2.14
C SER A 243 25.47 -23.39 2.32
N ILE A 244 26.73 -23.76 2.62
CA ILE A 244 27.15 -25.13 2.90
C ILE A 244 26.38 -25.68 4.11
N ILE A 245 26.40 -25.00 5.26
CA ILE A 245 25.69 -25.42 6.47
C ILE A 245 24.18 -25.51 6.23
N THR A 246 23.64 -24.57 5.48
CA THR A 246 22.21 -24.59 5.12
C THR A 246 21.86 -25.81 4.28
N ASN A 247 22.65 -26.12 3.27
CA ASN A 247 22.47 -27.28 2.39
C ASN A 247 22.61 -28.59 3.16
N GLU A 248 23.61 -28.73 4.00
CA GLU A 248 23.83 -29.88 4.85
C GLU A 248 22.63 -30.16 5.80
N ARG A 249 22.06 -29.10 6.43
CA ARG A 249 20.84 -29.24 7.23
C ARG A 249 19.66 -29.73 6.39
N TYR A 250 19.49 -29.23 5.15
CA TYR A 250 18.42 -29.72 4.27
C TYR A 250 18.62 -31.18 3.84
N LEU A 251 19.85 -31.62 3.59
CA LEU A 251 20.14 -33.01 3.29
C LEU A 251 19.78 -33.91 4.46
N TYR A 252 20.11 -33.51 5.67
CA TYR A 252 19.73 -34.24 6.88
C TYR A 252 18.21 -34.29 7.06
N ILE A 253 17.52 -33.18 6.92
CA ILE A 253 16.05 -33.09 7.00
C ILE A 253 15.39 -33.97 5.94
N ALA A 254 15.89 -33.96 4.70
CA ALA A 254 15.39 -34.84 3.64
C ALA A 254 15.51 -36.33 3.99
N SER A 255 16.61 -36.74 4.70
CA SER A 255 16.79 -38.08 5.19
C SER A 255 15.77 -38.45 6.27
N ILE A 256 15.46 -37.53 7.20
CA ILE A 256 14.41 -37.70 8.23
C ILE A 256 13.05 -37.86 7.57
N ILE A 257 12.70 -36.98 6.64
CA ILE A 257 11.40 -37.04 5.97
C ILE A 257 11.21 -38.36 5.23
N LYS A 258 12.25 -38.82 4.53
CA LYS A 258 12.23 -40.12 3.85
C LYS A 258 12.01 -41.30 4.81
N ALA A 259 12.57 -41.24 6.00
CA ALA A 259 12.45 -42.29 7.04
C ALA A 259 11.10 -42.24 7.80
N CYS A 260 10.59 -41.04 8.09
CA CYS A 260 9.50 -40.83 9.08
C CYS A 260 8.15 -40.51 8.43
N TYR A 261 8.10 -39.96 7.21
CA TYR A 261 6.89 -39.43 6.60
C TYR A 261 6.47 -40.21 5.36
N LYS A 262 5.27 -40.77 5.39
CA LYS A 262 4.67 -41.48 4.24
C LYS A 262 3.43 -40.70 3.75
N LYS A 263 3.56 -40.04 2.59
CA LYS A 263 2.41 -39.42 1.90
C LYS A 263 1.60 -40.49 1.18
N LYS A 264 0.28 -40.52 1.39
CA LYS A 264 -0.64 -41.44 0.70
C LYS A 264 -0.62 -41.23 -0.82
N ASN A 265 -0.45 -40.01 -1.27
CA ASN A 265 -0.45 -39.60 -2.67
C ASN A 265 0.96 -39.21 -3.16
N ALA A 266 2.01 -39.86 -2.72
CA ALA A 266 3.37 -39.63 -3.17
C ALA A 266 3.46 -39.77 -4.71
N GLY A 267 3.85 -38.70 -5.40
CA GLY A 267 3.99 -38.66 -6.85
C GLY A 267 2.79 -38.15 -7.64
N LYS A 268 1.63 -37.85 -7.02
CA LYS A 268 0.54 -37.14 -7.67
C LYS A 268 0.61 -35.64 -7.33
N LEU A 269 0.75 -34.81 -8.36
CA LEU A 269 0.65 -33.36 -8.20
C LEU A 269 -0.74 -32.99 -7.64
N THR A 270 -0.78 -32.23 -6.57
CA THR A 270 -2.03 -31.68 -6.04
C THR A 270 -2.64 -30.69 -7.05
N ALA A 271 -3.91 -30.33 -6.87
CA ALA A 271 -4.53 -29.28 -7.69
C ALA A 271 -3.74 -27.95 -7.57
N SER A 272 -3.26 -27.62 -6.35
CA SER A 272 -2.39 -26.45 -6.10
C SER A 272 -1.10 -26.52 -6.91
N ASP A 273 -0.39 -27.66 -6.90
CA ASP A 273 0.88 -27.83 -7.62
C ASP A 273 0.70 -27.68 -9.15
N LYS A 274 -0.45 -28.14 -9.69
CA LYS A 274 -0.77 -27.98 -11.10
C LYS A 274 -1.02 -26.51 -11.47
N ILE A 275 -1.76 -25.79 -10.63
CA ILE A 275 -2.02 -24.36 -10.80
C ILE A 275 -0.71 -23.59 -10.66
N ASP A 276 0.11 -23.90 -9.66
CA ASP A 276 1.40 -23.26 -9.42
C ASP A 276 2.35 -23.42 -10.61
N LYS A 277 2.38 -24.60 -11.23
CA LYS A 277 3.20 -24.82 -12.42
C LYS A 277 2.88 -23.87 -13.60
N ILE A 278 1.66 -23.36 -13.65
CA ILE A 278 1.21 -22.39 -14.67
C ILE A 278 1.42 -20.97 -14.17
N VAL A 279 0.92 -20.65 -12.95
CA VAL A 279 0.91 -19.30 -12.39
C VAL A 279 2.31 -18.80 -12.01
N THR A 280 3.19 -19.69 -11.53
CA THR A 280 4.59 -19.36 -11.19
C THR A 280 5.56 -19.55 -12.36
N ASN A 281 5.04 -19.88 -13.55
CA ASN A 281 5.87 -20.00 -14.75
C ASN A 281 6.53 -18.66 -15.10
N ARG A 282 7.82 -18.71 -15.45
CA ARG A 282 8.65 -17.54 -15.75
C ARG A 282 8.07 -16.60 -16.81
N TRP A 283 7.41 -17.15 -17.83
CA TRP A 283 6.88 -16.42 -18.99
C TRP A 283 5.37 -16.17 -18.87
N LEU A 284 4.61 -17.14 -18.33
CA LEU A 284 3.16 -17.04 -18.21
C LEU A 284 2.71 -16.33 -16.94
N GLY A 285 3.51 -16.35 -15.87
CA GLY A 285 3.11 -15.77 -14.57
C GLY A 285 2.82 -14.29 -14.65
N LEU A 286 3.64 -13.52 -15.39
CA LEU A 286 3.44 -12.06 -15.51
C LEU A 286 2.21 -11.69 -16.36
N PRO A 287 1.94 -12.27 -17.54
CA PRO A 287 0.70 -12.05 -18.28
C PRO A 287 -0.56 -12.47 -17.50
N ILE A 288 -0.55 -13.64 -16.83
CA ILE A 288 -1.69 -14.08 -16.01
C ILE A 288 -1.96 -13.07 -14.90
N PHE A 289 -0.90 -12.61 -14.24
CA PHE A 289 -1.02 -11.58 -13.23
C PHE A 289 -1.64 -10.28 -13.78
N ALA A 290 -1.18 -9.81 -14.95
CA ALA A 290 -1.74 -8.62 -15.59
C ALA A 290 -3.24 -8.77 -15.86
N VAL A 291 -3.67 -9.93 -16.35
CA VAL A 291 -5.11 -10.21 -16.58
C VAL A 291 -5.91 -10.25 -15.29
N VAL A 292 -5.41 -10.92 -14.24
CA VAL A 292 -6.10 -10.99 -12.94
C VAL A 292 -6.24 -9.61 -12.33
N MET A 293 -5.19 -8.78 -12.37
CA MET A 293 -5.24 -7.43 -11.83
C MET A 293 -6.12 -6.50 -12.68
N PHE A 294 -6.08 -6.64 -13.99
CA PHE A 294 -7.02 -5.94 -14.86
C PHE A 294 -8.48 -6.21 -14.47
N LEU A 295 -8.83 -7.49 -14.27
CA LEU A 295 -10.18 -7.87 -13.84
C LEU A 295 -10.53 -7.28 -12.46
N VAL A 296 -9.59 -7.30 -11.50
CA VAL A 296 -9.80 -6.70 -10.17
C VAL A 296 -10.05 -5.21 -10.27
N TYR A 297 -9.24 -4.49 -11.03
CA TYR A 297 -9.41 -3.06 -11.21
C TYR A 297 -10.65 -2.72 -12.04
N TRP A 298 -10.94 -3.48 -13.08
CA TRP A 298 -12.14 -3.27 -13.87
C TRP A 298 -13.41 -3.41 -13.03
N VAL A 299 -13.48 -4.44 -12.17
CA VAL A 299 -14.62 -4.61 -11.25
C VAL A 299 -14.66 -3.48 -10.20
N ALA A 300 -13.50 -3.14 -9.60
CA ALA A 300 -13.44 -2.19 -8.51
C ALA A 300 -13.56 -0.72 -8.95
N MET A 301 -13.17 -0.39 -10.19
CA MET A 301 -13.12 0.99 -10.67
C MET A 301 -14.17 1.32 -11.72
N VAL A 302 -14.64 0.33 -12.49
CA VAL A 302 -15.55 0.56 -13.61
C VAL A 302 -16.91 -0.12 -13.38
N ALA A 303 -16.93 -1.46 -13.22
CA ALA A 303 -18.18 -2.21 -13.28
C ALA A 303 -19.08 -2.02 -12.04
N VAL A 304 -18.50 -1.90 -10.85
CA VAL A 304 -19.23 -1.81 -9.57
C VAL A 304 -18.82 -0.57 -8.78
N GLY A 305 -17.54 -0.23 -8.80
CA GLY A 305 -17.02 0.86 -7.98
C GLY A 305 -17.47 2.23 -8.45
N ALA A 306 -17.39 2.55 -9.75
CA ALA A 306 -17.83 3.84 -10.28
C ALA A 306 -19.34 4.06 -10.01
N PRO A 307 -20.28 3.19 -10.45
CA PRO A 307 -21.70 3.43 -10.19
C PRO A 307 -22.06 3.56 -8.71
N ALA A 308 -21.33 2.86 -7.83
CA ALA A 308 -21.57 2.97 -6.39
C ALA A 308 -20.99 4.25 -5.79
N THR A 309 -19.92 4.80 -6.39
CA THR A 309 -19.32 6.07 -6.00
C THR A 309 -20.16 7.25 -6.52
N ASP A 310 -20.62 7.19 -7.76
CA ASP A 310 -21.51 8.18 -8.37
C ASP A 310 -22.81 8.27 -7.55
N TRP A 311 -23.42 7.13 -7.22
CA TRP A 311 -24.57 7.12 -6.30
C TRP A 311 -24.27 7.75 -4.94
N ALA A 312 -23.05 7.56 -4.40
CA ALA A 312 -22.68 8.14 -3.11
C ALA A 312 -22.37 9.64 -3.22
N ASN A 313 -21.70 10.09 -4.29
CA ASN A 313 -21.33 11.49 -4.49
C ASN A 313 -22.53 12.32 -4.92
N ASP A 314 -23.20 11.92 -6.00
CA ASP A 314 -24.26 12.74 -6.62
C ASP A 314 -25.60 12.50 -5.91
N GLY A 315 -25.82 11.26 -5.42
CA GLY A 315 -27.02 10.92 -4.69
C GLY A 315 -26.97 11.31 -3.22
N VAL A 316 -26.10 10.65 -2.43
CA VAL A 316 -26.09 10.83 -0.95
C VAL A 316 -25.50 12.16 -0.52
N PHE A 317 -24.40 12.57 -1.17
CA PHE A 317 -23.65 13.79 -0.83
C PHE A 317 -23.77 14.88 -1.90
N GLY A 318 -24.60 14.69 -2.92
CA GLY A 318 -25.01 15.68 -3.93
C GLY A 318 -26.49 16.02 -3.76
N ASP A 319 -27.20 16.12 -4.89
CA ASP A 319 -28.59 16.60 -4.96
C ASP A 319 -29.60 15.58 -4.45
N GLY A 320 -29.36 14.29 -4.69
CA GLY A 320 -30.25 13.23 -4.25
C GLY A 320 -30.33 12.05 -5.21
N TRP A 321 -31.25 11.11 -4.94
CA TRP A 321 -31.43 9.92 -5.79
C TRP A 321 -32.87 9.39 -5.74
N HIS A 322 -33.28 8.70 -6.80
CA HIS A 322 -34.53 7.95 -6.80
C HIS A 322 -34.38 6.64 -6.02
N LEU A 323 -35.30 6.40 -5.08
CA LEU A 323 -35.26 5.19 -4.25
C LEU A 323 -35.39 3.93 -5.11
N LEU A 324 -34.39 3.04 -5.02
CA LEU A 324 -34.26 1.81 -5.82
C LEU A 324 -34.21 2.04 -7.35
N GLY A 325 -33.87 3.27 -7.79
CA GLY A 325 -33.82 3.63 -9.20
C GLY A 325 -35.19 3.75 -9.87
N ILE A 326 -36.27 3.81 -9.10
CA ILE A 326 -37.63 3.93 -9.66
C ILE A 326 -37.86 5.37 -10.10
N GLY A 327 -38.01 5.56 -11.40
CA GLY A 327 -38.17 6.88 -12.03
C GLY A 327 -36.88 7.48 -12.58
N SER A 328 -35.70 6.95 -12.23
CA SER A 328 -34.43 7.50 -12.74
C SER A 328 -34.33 7.51 -14.27
N ALA A 329 -34.79 6.46 -14.91
CA ALA A 329 -34.73 6.39 -16.38
C ALA A 329 -35.61 7.49 -17.04
N ASP A 330 -36.86 7.64 -16.56
CA ASP A 330 -37.79 8.63 -17.08
C ASP A 330 -37.28 10.06 -16.80
N TYR A 331 -36.70 10.31 -15.64
CA TYR A 331 -36.07 11.58 -15.29
C TYR A 331 -34.87 11.86 -16.20
N ASN A 332 -33.92 10.91 -16.32
CA ASN A 332 -32.73 11.09 -17.15
C ASN A 332 -33.12 11.34 -18.62
N ASP A 333 -34.04 10.56 -19.17
CA ASP A 333 -34.51 10.78 -20.55
C ASP A 333 -35.08 12.19 -20.74
N THR A 334 -35.85 12.69 -19.76
CA THR A 334 -36.43 14.05 -19.84
C THR A 334 -35.38 15.13 -19.62
N ASN A 335 -34.44 14.92 -18.71
CA ASN A 335 -33.36 15.86 -18.47
C ASN A 335 -32.37 15.93 -19.65
N ASP A 336 -32.10 14.79 -20.31
CA ASP A 336 -31.27 14.73 -21.51
C ASP A 336 -31.97 15.47 -22.68
N GLU A 337 -33.32 15.33 -22.84
CA GLU A 337 -34.08 16.09 -23.82
C GLU A 337 -34.04 17.61 -23.51
N TYR A 338 -34.18 17.97 -22.23
CA TYR A 338 -34.13 19.38 -21.80
C TYR A 338 -32.72 19.97 -22.06
N THR A 339 -31.69 19.30 -21.68
CA THR A 339 -30.29 19.73 -21.89
C THR A 339 -29.94 19.81 -23.37
N ALA A 340 -30.36 18.82 -24.18
CA ALA A 340 -30.17 18.85 -25.61
C ALA A 340 -30.94 20.04 -26.28
N ALA A 341 -32.12 20.40 -25.74
CA ALA A 341 -32.89 21.55 -26.24
C ALA A 341 -32.14 22.87 -25.97
N LEU A 342 -31.64 23.07 -24.76
CA LEU A 342 -30.85 24.26 -24.41
C LEU A 342 -29.57 24.33 -25.25
N GLN A 343 -28.83 23.25 -25.40
CA GLN A 343 -27.60 23.19 -26.19
C GLN A 343 -27.86 23.49 -27.66
N ALA A 344 -28.94 22.96 -28.23
CA ALA A 344 -29.31 23.27 -29.62
C ALA A 344 -29.63 24.76 -29.82
N VAL A 345 -30.31 25.39 -28.85
CA VAL A 345 -30.64 26.83 -28.92
C VAL A 345 -29.37 27.65 -28.70
N SER A 346 -28.56 27.38 -27.71
CA SER A 346 -27.27 28.06 -27.47
C SER A 346 -26.37 28.02 -28.71
N ALA A 347 -26.27 26.86 -29.38
CA ALA A 347 -25.47 26.69 -30.58
C ALA A 347 -25.84 27.67 -31.70
N PHE A 348 -27.13 27.88 -31.93
CA PHE A 348 -27.59 28.69 -33.02
C PHE A 348 -27.76 30.19 -32.69
N LEU A 349 -28.08 30.51 -31.44
CA LEU A 349 -28.12 31.91 -30.98
C LEU A 349 -26.71 32.44 -30.69
N GLY A 350 -25.72 31.60 -30.45
CA GLY A 350 -24.35 31.99 -30.15
C GLY A 350 -24.17 32.60 -28.75
N GLU A 351 -25.14 32.37 -27.86
CA GLU A 351 -25.16 32.86 -26.48
C GLU A 351 -25.30 31.68 -25.55
N ASP A 352 -24.58 31.73 -24.44
CA ASP A 352 -24.72 30.74 -23.35
C ASP A 352 -25.98 31.07 -22.54
N ILE A 353 -26.92 30.12 -22.49
CA ILE A 353 -28.22 30.33 -21.85
C ILE A 353 -28.15 29.86 -20.42
N ASP A 354 -28.01 30.80 -19.49
CA ASP A 354 -28.10 30.55 -18.06
C ASP A 354 -29.54 30.85 -17.58
N VAL A 355 -30.33 29.80 -17.39
CA VAL A 355 -31.74 29.90 -16.93
C VAL A 355 -31.85 30.23 -15.43
N GLU A 356 -30.78 30.12 -14.67
CA GLU A 356 -30.75 30.45 -13.24
C GLU A 356 -30.27 31.88 -12.95
N ALA A 357 -29.88 32.63 -13.98
CA ALA A 357 -29.42 33.99 -13.83
C ALA A 357 -30.54 34.92 -13.32
N ASP A 358 -30.21 35.82 -12.39
CA ASP A 358 -31.18 36.78 -11.79
C ASP A 358 -31.89 37.67 -12.80
N ASP A 359 -31.33 37.84 -14.00
CA ASP A 359 -31.84 38.68 -15.09
C ASP A 359 -32.40 37.85 -16.26
N PHE A 360 -32.60 36.54 -16.10
CA PHE A 360 -33.13 35.67 -17.14
C PHE A 360 -34.58 36.03 -17.51
N ASP A 361 -34.84 36.36 -18.80
CA ASP A 361 -36.18 36.68 -19.35
C ASP A 361 -36.61 35.59 -20.35
N ALA A 362 -37.40 34.63 -19.84
CA ALA A 362 -37.92 33.50 -20.63
C ALA A 362 -38.77 33.94 -21.84
N ASP A 363 -39.56 35.03 -21.70
CA ASP A 363 -40.43 35.52 -22.76
C ASP A 363 -39.63 36.21 -23.88
N ALA A 364 -38.56 36.94 -23.52
CA ALA A 364 -37.64 37.56 -24.48
C ALA A 364 -36.86 36.48 -25.25
N LEU A 365 -36.28 35.48 -24.56
CA LEU A 365 -35.56 34.37 -25.19
C LEU A 365 -36.48 33.59 -26.14
N LEU A 366 -37.70 33.27 -25.74
CA LEU A 366 -38.65 32.56 -26.56
C LEU A 366 -39.05 33.33 -27.82
N ALA A 367 -39.15 34.68 -27.74
CA ALA A 367 -39.39 35.52 -28.87
C ALA A 367 -38.22 35.53 -29.86
N ASP A 368 -36.99 35.58 -29.37
CA ASP A 368 -35.77 35.56 -30.16
C ASP A 368 -35.59 34.20 -30.86
N MET A 369 -35.81 33.09 -30.12
CA MET A 369 -35.81 31.74 -30.69
C MET A 369 -36.81 31.58 -31.84
N LYS A 370 -38.04 32.08 -31.69
CA LYS A 370 -39.09 32.06 -32.72
C LYS A 370 -38.81 32.96 -33.92
N ALA A 371 -38.11 34.04 -33.70
CA ALA A 371 -37.74 34.99 -34.74
C ALA A 371 -36.50 34.53 -35.54
N PHE A 372 -35.61 33.72 -34.92
CA PHE A 372 -34.35 33.29 -35.53
C PHE A 372 -34.60 32.46 -36.81
N ARG A 373 -33.88 32.82 -37.88
CA ARG A 373 -33.86 32.07 -39.14
C ARG A 373 -32.44 32.09 -39.69
N THR A 374 -32.00 30.93 -40.11
CA THR A 374 -30.68 30.79 -40.72
C THR A 374 -30.72 29.93 -41.97
N THR A 375 -29.74 30.09 -42.83
CA THR A 375 -29.46 29.20 -43.98
C THR A 375 -28.43 28.16 -43.62
N ASP A 376 -27.76 28.32 -42.49
CA ASP A 376 -26.77 27.38 -42.02
C ASP A 376 -27.48 26.17 -41.40
N LYS A 377 -27.03 24.98 -41.81
CA LYS A 377 -27.63 23.71 -41.38
C LYS A 377 -27.06 23.20 -40.06
N THR A 378 -25.91 23.69 -39.68
CA THR A 378 -25.18 23.25 -38.48
C THR A 378 -24.58 24.42 -37.74
N ALA A 379 -24.56 24.34 -36.45
CA ALA A 379 -23.85 25.24 -35.55
C ALA A 379 -23.07 24.41 -34.51
N THR A 380 -22.17 24.99 -33.78
CA THR A 380 -21.41 24.31 -32.75
C THR A 380 -21.64 24.95 -31.39
N VAL A 381 -21.69 24.15 -30.36
CA VAL A 381 -21.74 24.58 -28.96
C VAL A 381 -20.62 23.86 -28.18
N ASP A 382 -19.98 24.59 -27.31
CA ASP A 382 -18.97 24.06 -26.42
C ASP A 382 -19.66 23.69 -25.10
N VAL A 383 -19.61 22.40 -24.76
CA VAL A 383 -20.20 21.84 -23.53
C VAL A 383 -19.05 21.44 -22.58
N GLU A 384 -19.07 21.97 -21.38
CA GLU A 384 -18.09 21.63 -20.36
C GLU A 384 -18.49 20.34 -19.64
N ASP A 385 -17.56 19.39 -19.52
CA ASP A 385 -17.71 18.15 -18.75
C ASP A 385 -17.48 18.46 -17.27
N GLU A 386 -18.45 18.23 -16.42
CA GLU A 386 -18.42 18.60 -15.00
C GLU A 386 -17.30 17.93 -14.19
N GLU A 387 -16.89 16.71 -14.56
CA GLU A 387 -15.84 15.99 -13.83
C GLU A 387 -14.43 16.41 -14.25
N THR A 388 -14.22 16.59 -15.55
CA THR A 388 -12.89 16.83 -16.12
C THR A 388 -12.65 18.28 -16.46
N LEU A 389 -13.69 19.11 -16.47
CA LEU A 389 -13.72 20.48 -16.99
C LEU A 389 -13.24 20.55 -18.45
N ALA A 390 -13.39 19.45 -19.17
CA ALA A 390 -13.04 19.36 -20.57
C ALA A 390 -14.16 19.94 -21.42
N ILE A 391 -13.79 20.73 -22.41
CA ILE A 391 -14.75 21.27 -23.37
C ILE A 391 -14.90 20.32 -24.53
N ASN A 392 -16.11 19.85 -24.72
CA ASN A 392 -16.52 19.03 -25.84
C ASN A 392 -17.29 19.88 -26.81
N THR A 393 -16.74 20.17 -28.01
CA THR A 393 -17.45 20.88 -29.04
C THR A 393 -18.47 19.97 -29.71
N MET A 394 -19.75 20.20 -29.47
CA MET A 394 -20.84 19.42 -30.06
C MET A 394 -21.42 20.16 -31.28
N THR A 395 -21.88 19.37 -32.25
CA THR A 395 -22.51 19.91 -33.48
C THR A 395 -24.03 19.81 -33.36
N ALA A 396 -24.71 20.98 -33.39
CA ALA A 396 -26.15 21.07 -33.43
C ALA A 396 -26.65 21.22 -34.89
N TYR A 397 -27.78 20.64 -35.17
CA TYR A 397 -28.43 20.66 -36.49
C TYR A 397 -29.70 21.49 -36.44
N TYR A 398 -30.01 22.24 -37.55
CA TYR A 398 -31.15 23.14 -37.57
C TYR A 398 -32.48 22.39 -37.69
N ASP A 399 -32.64 21.55 -38.70
CA ASP A 399 -33.92 20.90 -39.08
C ASP A 399 -33.89 19.37 -39.17
N THR A 400 -32.73 18.74 -39.30
CA THR A 400 -32.65 17.31 -39.54
C THR A 400 -31.34 16.75 -38.94
N LEU A 401 -31.44 15.78 -38.05
CA LEU A 401 -30.29 15.06 -37.52
C LEU A 401 -29.67 14.09 -38.55
N PRO A 402 -28.37 13.84 -38.52
CA PRO A 402 -27.73 12.84 -39.36
C PRO A 402 -28.20 11.45 -39.02
N GLU A 403 -28.12 10.53 -40.00
CA GLU A 403 -28.47 9.12 -39.77
C GLU A 403 -27.49 8.50 -38.74
N GLY A 404 -28.03 7.97 -37.62
CA GLY A 404 -27.23 7.41 -36.54
C GLY A 404 -26.68 8.44 -35.55
N ALA A 405 -27.27 9.62 -35.45
CA ALA A 405 -26.90 10.64 -34.43
C ALA A 405 -26.89 10.09 -32.99
N ASP A 406 -27.81 9.16 -32.70
CA ASP A 406 -27.89 8.45 -31.42
C ASP A 406 -26.63 7.70 -30.98
N LYS A 407 -25.63 7.60 -31.85
CA LYS A 407 -24.34 6.91 -31.61
C LYS A 407 -23.13 7.83 -31.76
N MET A 408 -23.39 9.14 -31.92
CA MET A 408 -22.36 10.13 -32.10
C MET A 408 -22.25 10.96 -30.82
N ASP A 409 -21.14 10.90 -30.15
CA ASP A 409 -20.89 11.64 -28.88
C ASP A 409 -20.61 13.12 -29.11
N ASP A 410 -20.43 13.56 -30.40
CA ASP A 410 -20.13 14.93 -30.80
C ASP A 410 -21.32 15.62 -31.44
N VAL A 411 -22.53 15.07 -31.33
CA VAL A 411 -23.75 15.61 -31.91
C VAL A 411 -24.80 15.88 -30.84
N VAL A 412 -25.39 17.11 -30.84
CA VAL A 412 -26.54 17.44 -30.00
C VAL A 412 -27.74 16.61 -30.44
N GLN A 413 -28.35 15.86 -29.51
CA GLN A 413 -29.39 14.87 -29.85
C GLN A 413 -30.76 15.46 -30.18
N MET A 414 -30.85 16.76 -30.34
CA MET A 414 -32.09 17.48 -30.74
C MET A 414 -31.82 18.52 -31.81
N THR A 415 -32.76 18.70 -32.76
CA THR A 415 -32.64 19.79 -33.75
C THR A 415 -33.07 21.10 -33.13
N TYR A 416 -32.58 22.23 -33.69
CA TYR A 416 -33.03 23.57 -33.25
C TYR A 416 -34.55 23.76 -33.34
N VAL A 417 -35.20 23.26 -34.40
CA VAL A 417 -36.67 23.39 -34.59
C VAL A 417 -37.42 22.59 -33.54
N ASP A 418 -36.93 21.38 -33.23
CA ASP A 418 -37.55 20.53 -32.19
C ASP A 418 -37.31 21.13 -30.81
N ALA A 419 -36.12 21.69 -30.54
CA ALA A 419 -35.76 22.36 -29.30
C ALA A 419 -36.66 23.56 -29.00
N VAL A 420 -36.90 24.42 -30.00
CA VAL A 420 -37.86 25.57 -29.88
C VAL A 420 -39.25 25.07 -29.55
N SER A 421 -39.70 24.00 -30.19
CA SER A 421 -41.02 23.40 -29.94
C SER A 421 -41.13 22.76 -28.57
N TYR A 422 -40.04 22.15 -28.11
CA TYR A 422 -39.92 21.54 -26.79
C TYR A 422 -40.02 22.59 -25.68
N LEU A 423 -39.18 23.62 -25.75
CA LEU A 423 -39.13 24.70 -24.76
C LEU A 423 -40.40 25.56 -24.75
N GLU A 424 -41.04 25.78 -25.91
CA GLU A 424 -42.35 26.47 -25.99
C GLU A 424 -43.44 25.68 -25.24
N LYS A 425 -43.35 24.34 -25.24
CA LYS A 425 -44.36 23.46 -24.62
C LYS A 425 -44.09 23.24 -23.14
N ASN A 426 -42.82 23.01 -22.77
CA ASN A 426 -42.46 22.55 -21.45
C ASN A 426 -41.92 23.69 -20.54
N GLY A 427 -41.55 24.84 -21.11
CA GLY A 427 -40.91 25.95 -20.40
C GLY A 427 -39.39 25.79 -20.32
N PHE A 428 -38.77 26.69 -19.53
CA PHE A 428 -37.33 26.74 -19.32
C PHE A 428 -36.91 26.20 -17.94
N ASP A 429 -37.86 25.83 -17.09
CA ASP A 429 -37.56 25.23 -15.79
C ASP A 429 -36.99 23.81 -15.96
N ALA A 430 -35.89 23.54 -15.27
CA ALA A 430 -35.32 22.20 -15.27
C ALA A 430 -36.32 21.16 -14.71
N PRO A 431 -36.35 19.93 -15.22
CA PRO A 431 -37.23 18.88 -14.72
C PRO A 431 -36.97 18.61 -13.23
N ASP A 432 -38.04 18.65 -12.38
CA ASP A 432 -37.92 18.32 -10.97
C ASP A 432 -37.80 16.79 -10.80
N PRO A 433 -36.73 16.26 -10.25
CA PRO A 433 -36.56 14.82 -10.00
C PRO A 433 -37.68 14.22 -9.17
N ALA A 434 -38.34 15.00 -8.30
CA ALA A 434 -39.43 14.54 -7.42
C ALA A 434 -40.71 14.16 -8.20
N ASP A 435 -40.90 14.66 -9.43
CA ASP A 435 -42.06 14.36 -10.26
C ASP A 435 -42.01 12.96 -10.90
N TYR A 436 -40.83 12.32 -10.95
CA TYR A 436 -40.60 11.08 -11.69
C TYR A 436 -40.56 9.82 -10.79
N GLY A 437 -40.65 9.97 -9.48
CA GLY A 437 -40.61 8.81 -8.58
C GLY A 437 -40.47 9.19 -7.11
N VAL A 438 -39.95 8.24 -6.30
CA VAL A 438 -39.68 8.53 -4.91
C VAL A 438 -38.28 9.13 -4.79
N TRP A 439 -38.20 10.44 -4.81
CA TRP A 439 -36.97 11.19 -4.68
C TRP A 439 -36.50 11.25 -3.22
N VAL A 440 -35.25 11.02 -2.98
CA VAL A 440 -34.58 11.16 -1.68
C VAL A 440 -33.53 12.25 -1.83
N PRO A 441 -33.76 13.44 -1.27
CA PRO A 441 -32.79 14.53 -1.32
C PRO A 441 -31.46 14.13 -0.67
N GLY A 442 -30.37 14.66 -1.20
CA GLY A 442 -29.05 14.43 -0.61
C GLY A 442 -28.88 15.10 0.75
N ILE A 443 -27.84 14.69 1.46
CA ILE A 443 -27.52 15.23 2.80
C ILE A 443 -27.26 16.75 2.74
N PRO A 444 -26.52 17.29 1.74
CA PRO A 444 -26.32 18.74 1.62
C PRO A 444 -27.62 19.51 1.48
N VAL A 445 -28.54 19.05 0.62
CA VAL A 445 -29.86 19.66 0.41
C VAL A 445 -30.66 19.65 1.71
N LEU A 446 -30.79 18.50 2.39
CA LEU A 446 -31.50 18.40 3.65
C LEU A 446 -30.94 19.28 4.76
N VAL A 447 -29.61 19.43 4.79
CA VAL A 447 -28.91 20.28 5.77
C VAL A 447 -29.11 21.77 5.38
N GLY A 448 -29.01 22.10 4.10
CA GLY A 448 -29.28 23.45 3.56
C GLY A 448 -30.68 23.92 3.92
N ASP A 449 -31.71 23.15 3.54
CA ASP A 449 -33.12 23.42 3.88
C ASP A 449 -33.35 23.62 5.39
N GLY A 450 -32.68 22.77 6.17
CA GLY A 450 -32.75 22.89 7.66
C GLY A 450 -32.11 24.16 8.20
N LEU A 451 -30.99 24.61 7.61
CA LEU A 451 -30.32 25.84 8.00
C LEU A 451 -31.10 27.09 7.55
N ASP A 452 -31.71 27.05 6.38
CA ASP A 452 -32.55 28.13 5.83
C ASP A 452 -33.83 28.26 6.64
N ALA A 453 -34.48 27.18 6.99
CA ALA A 453 -35.63 27.17 7.90
C ALA A 453 -35.29 27.73 9.31
N ALA A 454 -34.03 27.56 9.74
CA ALA A 454 -33.54 28.10 10.99
C ALA A 454 -33.10 29.56 10.88
N ASN A 455 -33.11 30.18 9.70
CA ASN A 455 -32.52 31.49 9.37
C ASN A 455 -31.08 31.59 9.84
N ALA A 456 -30.27 30.58 9.55
CA ALA A 456 -28.85 30.55 9.91
C ALA A 456 -28.08 31.69 9.20
N ALA A 457 -27.04 32.19 9.84
CA ALA A 457 -26.20 33.20 9.21
C ALA A 457 -25.45 32.59 8.01
N PRO A 458 -25.24 33.30 6.89
CA PRO A 458 -24.62 32.75 5.66
C PRO A 458 -23.25 32.09 5.91
N TRP A 459 -22.43 32.66 6.79
CA TRP A 459 -21.13 32.06 7.15
C TRP A 459 -21.27 30.71 7.84
N LEU A 460 -22.35 30.49 8.60
CA LEU A 460 -22.61 29.26 9.34
C LEU A 460 -23.15 28.19 8.37
N SER A 461 -24.01 28.60 7.44
CA SER A 461 -24.51 27.72 6.36
C SER A 461 -23.37 27.22 5.50
N GLY A 462 -22.50 28.11 5.01
CA GLY A 462 -21.31 27.74 4.26
C GLY A 462 -20.33 26.86 5.07
N LEU A 463 -20.09 27.17 6.34
CA LEU A 463 -19.24 26.31 7.19
C LEU A 463 -19.80 24.88 7.29
N ILE A 464 -21.12 24.75 7.48
CA ILE A 464 -21.74 23.44 7.67
C ILE A 464 -21.83 22.70 6.34
N ASN A 465 -22.35 23.30 5.28
CA ASN A 465 -22.52 22.66 3.99
C ASN A 465 -21.17 22.47 3.25
N ASP A 466 -20.47 23.55 2.96
CA ASP A 466 -19.28 23.51 2.09
C ASP A 466 -18.04 23.06 2.88
N GLY A 467 -17.95 23.40 4.18
CA GLY A 467 -16.82 23.01 5.02
C GLY A 467 -16.95 21.60 5.60
N ILE A 468 -18.11 21.27 6.19
CA ILE A 468 -18.29 20.00 6.94
C ILE A 468 -18.93 18.93 6.07
N VAL A 469 -20.09 19.19 5.48
CA VAL A 469 -20.85 18.18 4.72
C VAL A 469 -20.11 17.80 3.45
N ALA A 470 -19.65 18.78 2.66
CA ALA A 470 -18.84 18.54 1.48
C ALA A 470 -17.52 17.84 1.83
N GLY A 471 -16.84 18.25 2.94
CA GLY A 471 -15.62 17.58 3.40
C GLY A 471 -15.82 16.14 3.86
N VAL A 472 -16.96 15.82 4.47
CA VAL A 472 -17.35 14.45 4.83
C VAL A 472 -17.75 13.67 3.56
N GLY A 473 -18.49 14.30 2.67
CA GLY A 473 -18.91 13.76 1.39
C GLY A 473 -17.73 13.29 0.54
N ALA A 474 -16.74 14.16 0.36
CA ALA A 474 -15.51 13.83 -0.36
C ALA A 474 -14.77 12.59 0.16
N VAL A 475 -14.92 12.26 1.45
CA VAL A 475 -14.34 11.03 2.03
C VAL A 475 -15.25 9.84 1.85
N LEU A 476 -16.54 9.99 2.18
CA LEU A 476 -17.49 8.89 2.22
C LEU A 476 -17.96 8.50 0.81
N GLY A 477 -17.93 9.42 -0.14
CA GLY A 477 -18.23 9.17 -1.55
C GLY A 477 -17.33 8.09 -2.17
N PHE A 478 -16.04 8.08 -1.83
CA PHE A 478 -15.09 7.05 -2.30
C PHE A 478 -15.12 5.73 -1.51
N VAL A 479 -15.84 5.66 -0.40
CA VAL A 479 -15.89 4.44 0.43
C VAL A 479 -16.45 3.23 -0.32
N PRO A 480 -17.52 3.33 -1.12
CA PRO A 480 -18.05 2.19 -1.86
C PRO A 480 -17.02 1.55 -2.77
N GLN A 481 -16.33 2.32 -3.59
CA GLN A 481 -15.27 1.86 -4.49
C GLN A 481 -14.12 1.19 -3.72
N MET A 482 -13.72 1.80 -2.60
CA MET A 482 -12.68 1.27 -1.73
C MET A 482 -13.07 -0.06 -1.09
N LEU A 483 -14.34 -0.24 -0.69
CA LEU A 483 -14.83 -1.49 -0.13
C LEU A 483 -14.80 -2.61 -1.18
N VAL A 484 -15.18 -2.33 -2.43
CA VAL A 484 -15.10 -3.30 -3.52
C VAL A 484 -13.64 -3.71 -3.78
N LEU A 485 -12.73 -2.74 -3.81
CA LEU A 485 -11.30 -3.01 -3.95
C LEU A 485 -10.77 -3.88 -2.81
N PHE A 486 -11.12 -3.54 -1.56
CA PHE A 486 -10.71 -4.33 -0.38
C PHE A 486 -11.29 -5.74 -0.40
N LEU A 487 -12.52 -5.91 -0.89
CA LEU A 487 -13.15 -7.21 -1.06
C LEU A 487 -12.35 -8.09 -2.02
N MET A 488 -12.03 -7.56 -3.20
CA MET A 488 -11.27 -8.26 -4.23
C MET A 488 -9.85 -8.62 -3.73
N LEU A 489 -9.16 -7.66 -3.10
CA LEU A 489 -7.82 -7.89 -2.55
C LEU A 489 -7.83 -8.89 -1.39
N ALA A 490 -8.82 -8.82 -0.49
CA ALA A 490 -8.97 -9.79 0.60
C ALA A 490 -9.22 -11.21 0.07
N PHE A 491 -9.97 -11.34 -1.02
CA PHE A 491 -10.17 -12.61 -1.71
C PHE A 491 -8.87 -13.17 -2.28
N LEU A 492 -8.11 -12.35 -3.03
CA LEU A 492 -6.82 -12.76 -3.64
C LEU A 492 -5.77 -13.12 -2.57
N GLU A 493 -5.75 -12.39 -1.46
CA GLU A 493 -4.85 -12.68 -0.35
C GLU A 493 -5.25 -13.99 0.34
N ALA A 494 -6.53 -14.15 0.67
CA ALA A 494 -7.03 -15.30 1.39
C ALA A 494 -6.96 -16.60 0.57
N CYS A 495 -7.13 -16.56 -0.77
CA CYS A 495 -6.94 -17.73 -1.61
C CYS A 495 -5.47 -18.12 -1.82
N GLY A 496 -4.50 -17.26 -1.42
CA GLY A 496 -3.06 -17.51 -1.52
C GLY A 496 -2.42 -17.09 -2.85
N TYR A 497 -3.15 -16.37 -3.72
CA TYR A 497 -2.62 -15.93 -5.02
C TYR A 497 -1.52 -14.87 -4.88
N MET A 498 -1.66 -13.93 -3.93
CA MET A 498 -0.70 -12.83 -3.71
C MET A 498 0.72 -13.35 -3.37
N ALA A 499 0.82 -14.48 -2.66
CA ALA A 499 2.11 -15.10 -2.35
C ALA A 499 2.88 -15.54 -3.60
N ARG A 500 2.16 -16.07 -4.62
CA ARG A 500 2.76 -16.53 -5.89
C ARG A 500 3.30 -15.38 -6.71
N ILE A 501 2.56 -14.30 -6.76
CA ILE A 501 2.99 -13.08 -7.48
C ILE A 501 4.23 -12.49 -6.85
N ALA A 502 4.26 -12.37 -5.53
CA ALA A 502 5.44 -11.90 -4.82
C ALA A 502 6.66 -12.77 -5.14
N PHE A 503 6.48 -14.10 -5.25
CA PHE A 503 7.54 -15.03 -5.66
C PHE A 503 8.04 -14.81 -7.10
N VAL A 504 7.14 -14.65 -8.06
CA VAL A 504 7.50 -14.43 -9.47
C VAL A 504 8.29 -13.13 -9.65
N LEU A 505 7.87 -12.08 -8.93
CA LEU A 505 8.44 -10.74 -9.06
C LEU A 505 9.67 -10.50 -8.19
N ASP A 506 9.95 -11.35 -7.21
CA ASP A 506 11.11 -11.21 -6.32
C ASP A 506 12.42 -11.09 -7.09
N ARG A 507 12.63 -11.92 -8.12
CA ARG A 507 13.82 -11.85 -8.97
C ARG A 507 14.01 -10.49 -9.67
N VAL A 508 12.91 -9.81 -10.02
CA VAL A 508 12.96 -8.51 -10.69
C VAL A 508 13.27 -7.42 -9.67
N PHE A 509 12.54 -7.42 -8.55
CA PHE A 509 12.65 -6.37 -7.52
C PHE A 509 13.99 -6.41 -6.76
N ARG A 510 14.55 -7.58 -6.52
CA ARG A 510 15.90 -7.74 -5.92
C ARG A 510 16.98 -7.02 -6.70
N LYS A 511 16.91 -7.01 -8.04
CA LYS A 511 17.87 -6.28 -8.87
C LYS A 511 17.85 -4.78 -8.57
N PHE A 512 16.71 -4.25 -8.12
CA PHE A 512 16.54 -2.83 -7.75
C PHE A 512 16.71 -2.58 -6.25
N GLY A 513 17.09 -3.61 -5.47
CA GLY A 513 17.32 -3.49 -4.03
C GLY A 513 16.05 -3.51 -3.18
N LEU A 514 14.92 -3.91 -3.74
CA LEU A 514 13.64 -4.10 -3.07
C LEU A 514 13.33 -5.61 -2.97
N SER A 515 12.61 -6.03 -1.93
CA SER A 515 12.13 -7.41 -1.85
C SER A 515 10.93 -7.62 -2.79
N GLY A 516 10.69 -8.85 -3.24
CA GLY A 516 9.51 -9.16 -4.06
C GLY A 516 8.18 -8.85 -3.38
N LYS A 517 8.15 -8.87 -2.04
CA LYS A 517 6.99 -8.45 -1.24
C LYS A 517 6.67 -6.96 -1.40
N SER A 518 7.63 -6.11 -1.78
CA SER A 518 7.44 -4.67 -2.00
C SER A 518 6.52 -4.36 -3.19
N PHE A 519 6.41 -5.29 -4.14
CA PHE A 519 5.54 -5.10 -5.30
C PHE A 519 4.05 -5.05 -4.93
N ILE A 520 3.62 -5.83 -3.94
CA ILE A 520 2.21 -5.89 -3.50
C ILE A 520 1.71 -4.51 -3.05
N PRO A 521 2.39 -3.80 -2.12
CA PRO A 521 2.06 -2.42 -1.77
C PRO A 521 2.01 -1.46 -2.95
N MET A 522 2.98 -1.54 -3.87
CA MET A 522 3.06 -0.66 -5.03
C MET A 522 1.90 -0.87 -6.00
N LEU A 523 1.54 -2.13 -6.24
CA LEU A 523 0.41 -2.47 -7.08
C LEU A 523 -0.90 -1.96 -6.49
N ILE A 524 -1.16 -2.24 -5.21
CA ILE A 524 -2.35 -1.74 -4.51
C ILE A 524 -2.39 -0.21 -4.53
N GLY A 525 -1.23 0.43 -4.49
CA GLY A 525 -1.04 1.88 -4.58
C GLY A 525 -1.53 2.51 -5.88
N VAL A 526 -1.63 1.75 -6.98
CA VAL A 526 -2.23 2.21 -8.26
C VAL A 526 -3.71 2.55 -8.07
N GLY A 527 -4.45 1.78 -7.29
CA GLY A 527 -5.83 2.09 -6.94
C GLY A 527 -5.90 3.23 -5.90
N CYS A 528 -5.27 3.03 -4.75
CA CYS A 528 -5.21 4.03 -3.68
C CYS A 528 -3.93 3.89 -2.84
N GLY A 529 -3.29 5.03 -2.55
CA GLY A 529 -2.05 5.07 -1.75
C GLY A 529 -2.22 4.58 -0.31
N VAL A 530 -3.39 4.77 0.31
CA VAL A 530 -3.66 4.38 1.71
C VAL A 530 -3.53 2.87 1.91
N PRO A 531 -4.32 2.02 1.21
CA PRO A 531 -4.17 0.57 1.33
C PRO A 531 -2.83 0.07 0.80
N GLY A 532 -2.25 0.75 -0.21
CA GLY A 532 -0.91 0.46 -0.69
C GLY A 532 0.13 0.54 0.44
N VAL A 533 0.17 1.66 1.16
CA VAL A 533 1.06 1.83 2.32
C VAL A 533 0.75 0.81 3.44
N MET A 534 -0.53 0.56 3.74
CA MET A 534 -0.92 -0.40 4.77
C MET A 534 -0.51 -1.85 4.43
N ALA A 535 -0.48 -2.21 3.16
CA ALA A 535 -0.04 -3.53 2.71
C ALA A 535 1.46 -3.80 2.98
N SER A 536 2.25 -2.76 3.22
CA SER A 536 3.67 -2.89 3.58
C SER A 536 3.92 -3.69 4.88
N ARG A 537 2.89 -3.94 5.69
CA ARG A 537 2.95 -4.79 6.88
C ARG A 537 3.35 -6.23 6.58
N THR A 538 3.12 -6.68 5.36
CA THR A 538 3.52 -8.03 4.92
C THR A 538 5.02 -8.17 4.73
N ILE A 539 5.76 -7.07 4.77
CA ILE A 539 7.21 -7.04 4.63
C ILE A 539 7.85 -7.14 6.02
N GLU A 540 8.53 -8.23 6.28
CA GLU A 540 9.14 -8.54 7.59
C GLU A 540 10.37 -7.67 7.86
N ASN A 541 11.22 -7.46 6.85
CA ASN A 541 12.40 -6.63 6.98
C ASN A 541 12.00 -5.15 7.11
N GLU A 542 12.31 -4.53 8.25
CA GLU A 542 11.92 -3.15 8.56
C GLU A 542 12.52 -2.13 7.58
N ARG A 543 13.72 -2.36 7.11
CA ARG A 543 14.41 -1.53 6.11
C ARG A 543 13.69 -1.55 4.78
N ASP A 544 13.41 -2.74 4.25
CA ASP A 544 12.68 -2.93 2.99
C ASP A 544 11.24 -2.38 3.09
N ARG A 545 10.61 -2.56 4.26
CA ARG A 545 9.29 -2.01 4.56
C ARG A 545 9.30 -0.48 4.51
N ARG A 546 10.29 0.17 5.15
CA ARG A 546 10.44 1.64 5.13
C ARG A 546 10.69 2.16 3.72
N MET A 547 11.58 1.52 2.95
CA MET A 547 11.81 1.88 1.55
C MET A 547 10.54 1.76 0.72
N THR A 548 9.79 0.68 0.87
CA THR A 548 8.53 0.46 0.18
C THR A 548 7.49 1.53 0.53
N ILE A 549 7.31 1.86 1.82
CA ILE A 549 6.41 2.93 2.27
C ILE A 549 6.75 4.26 1.60
N MET A 550 8.04 4.59 1.50
CA MET A 550 8.52 5.86 0.90
C MET A 550 8.27 5.94 -0.60
N THR A 551 8.24 4.81 -1.31
CA THR A 551 8.20 4.78 -2.78
C THR A 551 6.84 4.38 -3.35
N THR A 552 5.99 3.71 -2.58
CA THR A 552 4.68 3.19 -3.03
C THR A 552 3.78 4.27 -3.63
N THR A 553 3.80 5.49 -3.10
CA THR A 553 2.92 6.58 -3.52
C THR A 553 3.40 7.37 -4.73
N PHE A 554 4.56 7.02 -5.32
CA PHE A 554 5.03 7.61 -6.57
C PHE A 554 4.21 7.18 -7.79
N ILE A 555 3.60 6.02 -7.73
CA ILE A 555 2.68 5.57 -8.78
C ILE A 555 1.39 6.41 -8.72
N PRO A 556 0.81 6.79 -9.87
CA PRO A 556 -0.49 7.46 -9.90
C PRO A 556 -1.57 6.57 -9.28
N CYS A 557 -2.36 7.12 -8.35
CA CYS A 557 -3.58 6.49 -7.85
C CYS A 557 -4.81 7.07 -8.59
N GLY A 558 -5.99 6.46 -8.41
CA GLY A 558 -7.23 6.90 -9.05
C GLY A 558 -7.52 8.39 -8.87
N ALA A 559 -7.33 8.93 -7.67
CA ALA A 559 -7.50 10.35 -7.33
C ALA A 559 -6.55 11.33 -8.08
N LYS A 560 -5.49 10.83 -8.72
CA LYS A 560 -4.60 11.65 -9.55
C LYS A 560 -4.99 11.66 -11.03
N VAL A 561 -5.86 10.75 -11.47
CA VAL A 561 -6.21 10.58 -12.89
C VAL A 561 -6.95 11.82 -13.45
N PRO A 562 -7.98 12.39 -12.79
CA PRO A 562 -8.64 13.59 -13.29
C PRO A 562 -7.68 14.76 -13.46
N PHE A 563 -6.78 14.98 -12.51
CA PHE A 563 -5.76 16.03 -12.62
C PHE A 563 -4.80 15.79 -13.80
N ILE A 564 -4.37 14.53 -14.04
CA ILE A 564 -3.54 14.20 -15.21
C ILE A 564 -4.31 14.46 -16.51
N ALA A 565 -5.60 14.09 -16.57
CA ALA A 565 -6.46 14.32 -17.72
C ALA A 565 -6.68 15.81 -17.99
N MET A 566 -6.95 16.62 -16.96
CA MET A 566 -7.11 18.05 -17.06
C MET A 566 -5.86 18.73 -17.66
N ILE A 567 -4.66 18.43 -17.16
CA ILE A 567 -3.42 19.00 -17.71
C ILE A 567 -3.16 18.50 -19.13
N ALA A 568 -3.47 17.24 -19.43
CA ALA A 568 -3.34 16.69 -20.78
C ALA A 568 -4.32 17.36 -21.75
N GLY A 569 -5.56 17.61 -21.33
CA GLY A 569 -6.59 18.30 -22.10
C GLY A 569 -6.21 19.76 -22.38
N ALA A 570 -5.93 20.53 -21.32
CA ALA A 570 -5.72 21.97 -21.43
C ALA A 570 -4.49 22.37 -22.28
N LEU A 571 -3.38 21.62 -22.23
CA LEU A 571 -2.12 22.01 -22.88
C LEU A 571 -1.61 21.05 -23.95
N PHE A 572 -2.13 19.84 -24.03
CA PHE A 572 -1.62 18.81 -24.93
C PHE A 572 -2.69 18.18 -25.81
N GLY A 573 -3.86 18.84 -25.92
CA GLY A 573 -4.98 18.39 -26.77
C GLY A 573 -5.48 16.98 -26.45
N GLY A 574 -5.56 16.63 -25.16
CA GLY A 574 -6.06 15.32 -24.72
C GLY A 574 -5.10 14.15 -25.00
N SER A 575 -3.81 14.42 -25.23
CA SER A 575 -2.84 13.42 -25.66
C SER A 575 -2.68 12.28 -24.66
N ALA A 576 -3.08 11.07 -25.04
CA ALA A 576 -2.90 9.83 -24.27
C ALA A 576 -1.43 9.55 -23.87
N TRP A 577 -0.47 10.10 -24.62
CA TRP A 577 0.96 9.96 -24.29
C TRP A 577 1.34 10.68 -22.98
N VAL A 578 0.73 11.82 -22.67
CA VAL A 578 0.96 12.56 -21.44
C VAL A 578 0.48 11.74 -20.25
N SER A 579 -0.73 11.22 -20.31
CA SER A 579 -1.31 10.37 -19.27
C SER A 579 -0.50 9.09 -19.07
N THR A 580 -0.12 8.42 -20.17
CA THR A 580 0.71 7.20 -20.11
C THR A 580 2.09 7.50 -19.53
N SER A 581 2.71 8.63 -19.90
CA SER A 581 4.04 9.02 -19.40
C SER A 581 4.07 9.23 -17.88
N ALA A 582 2.98 9.68 -17.28
CA ALA A 582 2.87 9.85 -15.82
C ALA A 582 3.06 8.51 -15.07
N TYR A 583 2.50 7.40 -15.56
CA TYR A 583 2.71 6.07 -14.98
C TYR A 583 4.17 5.60 -15.15
N PHE A 584 4.78 5.82 -16.32
CA PHE A 584 6.19 5.46 -16.54
C PHE A 584 7.14 6.27 -15.66
N ILE A 585 6.87 7.56 -15.45
CA ILE A 585 7.63 8.40 -14.53
C ILE A 585 7.49 7.88 -13.10
N GLY A 586 6.29 7.52 -12.65
CA GLY A 586 6.07 6.93 -11.34
C GLY A 586 6.88 5.63 -11.15
N MET A 587 6.85 4.73 -12.13
CA MET A 587 7.65 3.49 -12.11
C MET A 587 9.16 3.78 -12.10
N ALA A 588 9.62 4.68 -12.95
CA ALA A 588 11.02 5.08 -12.98
C ALA A 588 11.47 5.70 -11.65
N ALA A 589 10.62 6.53 -11.04
CA ALA A 589 10.87 7.13 -9.73
C ALA A 589 11.04 6.07 -8.63
N ILE A 590 10.20 5.02 -8.63
CA ILE A 590 10.32 3.88 -7.69
C ILE A 590 11.66 3.16 -7.87
N ILE A 591 12.01 2.81 -9.11
CA ILE A 591 13.26 2.09 -9.43
C ILE A 591 14.48 2.93 -9.04
N CYS A 592 14.54 4.18 -9.50
CA CYS A 592 15.65 5.08 -9.18
C CYS A 592 15.78 5.31 -7.66
N SER A 593 14.65 5.55 -6.96
CA SER A 593 14.65 5.72 -5.50
C SER A 593 15.09 4.45 -4.77
N GLY A 594 14.62 3.26 -5.21
CA GLY A 594 15.04 1.98 -4.64
C GLY A 594 16.56 1.80 -4.72
N ILE A 595 17.14 2.00 -5.92
CA ILE A 595 18.60 1.88 -6.13
C ILE A 595 19.38 2.93 -5.33
N MET A 596 18.92 4.19 -5.31
CA MET A 596 19.63 5.27 -4.60
C MET A 596 19.55 5.08 -3.08
N LEU A 597 18.39 4.75 -2.55
CA LEU A 597 18.18 4.54 -1.10
C LEU A 597 19.00 3.36 -0.60
N LYS A 598 19.03 2.22 -1.31
CA LYS A 598 19.85 1.06 -0.97
C LYS A 598 21.33 1.42 -0.77
N LYS A 599 21.86 2.38 -1.54
CA LYS A 599 23.25 2.81 -1.46
C LYS A 599 23.55 3.82 -0.35
N THR A 600 22.53 4.21 0.42
CA THR A 600 22.71 5.09 1.57
C THR A 600 22.96 4.27 2.84
N ARG A 601 23.76 4.79 3.78
CA ARG A 601 24.10 4.11 5.05
C ARG A 601 22.88 3.67 5.86
N ARG A 602 21.74 4.36 5.73
CA ARG A 602 20.50 4.04 6.49
C ARG A 602 19.72 2.85 5.93
N PHE A 603 19.91 2.53 4.64
CA PHE A 603 19.19 1.48 3.92
C PHE A 603 20.13 0.45 3.29
N ALA A 604 21.45 0.55 3.56
CA ALA A 604 22.44 -0.38 3.07
C ALA A 604 22.22 -1.79 3.68
N GLY A 605 22.47 -2.84 2.88
CA GLY A 605 22.30 -4.25 3.26
C GLY A 605 21.59 -5.04 2.18
N ASP A 606 21.72 -6.35 2.20
CA ASP A 606 21.06 -7.21 1.23
C ASP A 606 19.56 -7.33 1.51
N PRO A 607 18.71 -7.36 0.47
CA PRO A 607 17.30 -7.62 0.67
C PRO A 607 17.13 -9.01 1.32
N ALA A 608 16.23 -9.09 2.30
CA ALA A 608 15.95 -10.37 2.98
C ALA A 608 15.65 -11.47 1.95
N PRO A 609 16.21 -12.68 2.10
CA PRO A 609 15.89 -13.77 1.21
C PRO A 609 14.36 -14.01 1.21
N PHE A 610 13.80 -14.21 0.03
CA PHE A 610 12.38 -14.47 -0.10
C PHE A 610 12.07 -15.90 0.34
N VAL A 611 11.88 -16.06 1.65
CA VAL A 611 11.44 -17.32 2.26
C VAL A 611 9.95 -17.18 2.56
N MET A 612 9.10 -17.47 1.57
CA MET A 612 7.65 -17.48 1.77
C MET A 612 7.09 -18.83 1.36
N GLU A 613 6.34 -19.44 2.28
CA GLU A 613 5.54 -20.61 1.95
C GLU A 613 4.50 -20.21 0.91
N LEU A 614 4.38 -21.01 -0.14
CA LEU A 614 3.24 -20.94 -1.03
C LEU A 614 2.11 -21.76 -0.37
N PRO A 615 1.17 -21.13 0.38
CA PRO A 615 0.09 -21.87 1.04
C PRO A 615 -0.74 -22.57 -0.02
N ALA A 616 -1.25 -23.78 0.26
CA ALA A 616 -2.14 -24.44 -0.70
C ALA A 616 -3.33 -23.55 -1.04
N TYR A 617 -3.75 -23.54 -2.32
CA TYR A 617 -4.96 -22.80 -2.70
C TYR A 617 -6.17 -23.35 -1.95
N HIS A 618 -6.92 -22.45 -1.37
CA HIS A 618 -8.19 -22.78 -0.75
C HIS A 618 -9.21 -21.69 -1.06
N MET A 619 -10.47 -22.08 -1.17
CA MET A 619 -11.55 -21.11 -1.29
C MET A 619 -11.76 -20.45 0.07
N PRO A 620 -11.61 -19.14 0.18
CA PRO A 620 -11.83 -18.45 1.44
C PRO A 620 -13.33 -18.48 1.81
N THR A 621 -13.62 -18.52 3.10
CA THR A 621 -14.99 -18.37 3.57
C THR A 621 -15.45 -16.93 3.38
N LEU A 622 -16.66 -16.74 2.87
CA LEU A 622 -17.24 -15.41 2.59
C LEU A 622 -17.20 -14.52 3.85
N GLY A 623 -17.48 -15.07 5.03
CA GLY A 623 -17.43 -14.32 6.29
C GLY A 623 -16.04 -13.75 6.61
N ASN A 624 -14.96 -14.48 6.33
CA ASN A 624 -13.60 -13.99 6.56
C ASN A 624 -13.22 -12.86 5.58
N VAL A 625 -13.63 -12.98 4.32
CA VAL A 625 -13.39 -11.95 3.29
C VAL A 625 -14.14 -10.68 3.63
N LEU A 626 -15.45 -10.78 3.93
CA LEU A 626 -16.27 -9.62 4.32
C LEU A 626 -15.77 -8.95 5.60
N ARG A 627 -15.36 -9.74 6.59
CA ARG A 627 -14.78 -9.18 7.82
C ARG A 627 -13.49 -8.44 7.57
N SER A 628 -12.58 -9.01 6.77
CA SER A 628 -11.32 -8.35 6.38
C SER A 628 -11.57 -7.06 5.60
N MET A 629 -12.53 -7.07 4.66
CA MET A 629 -12.98 -5.89 3.93
C MET A 629 -13.46 -4.80 4.90
N TRP A 630 -14.39 -5.15 5.81
CA TRP A 630 -14.97 -4.20 6.76
C TRP A 630 -13.95 -3.63 7.75
N GLU A 631 -13.06 -4.45 8.31
CA GLU A 631 -12.01 -3.99 9.22
C GLU A 631 -11.06 -2.98 8.55
N ARG A 632 -10.73 -3.20 7.28
CA ARG A 632 -9.91 -2.27 6.48
C ARG A 632 -10.68 -0.99 6.16
N GLY A 633 -11.92 -1.12 5.69
CA GLY A 633 -12.80 0.01 5.36
C GLY A 633 -13.10 0.87 6.59
N TRP A 634 -13.48 0.28 7.72
CA TRP A 634 -13.73 1.02 8.96
C TRP A 634 -12.48 1.74 9.50
N SER A 635 -11.32 1.07 9.37
CA SER A 635 -10.04 1.69 9.73
C SER A 635 -9.71 2.91 8.85
N PHE A 636 -10.10 2.87 7.56
CA PHE A 636 -9.98 4.01 6.65
C PHE A 636 -10.92 5.13 7.06
N ILE A 637 -12.23 4.88 7.15
CA ILE A 637 -13.25 5.88 7.52
C ILE A 637 -12.89 6.60 8.81
N LYS A 638 -12.56 5.86 9.87
CA LYS A 638 -12.26 6.45 11.18
C LYS A 638 -11.03 7.36 11.18
N LYS A 639 -10.02 7.05 10.37
CA LYS A 639 -8.74 7.77 10.40
C LYS A 639 -8.63 8.84 9.34
N ALA A 640 -9.08 8.54 8.12
CA ALA A 640 -9.09 9.51 7.04
C ALA A 640 -10.13 10.60 7.32
N GLY A 641 -11.35 10.23 7.73
CA GLY A 641 -12.45 11.16 7.96
C GLY A 641 -12.11 12.27 8.96
N THR A 642 -11.45 11.96 10.09
CA THR A 642 -11.10 13.01 11.07
C THR A 642 -10.05 13.98 10.56
N ILE A 643 -9.02 13.51 9.87
CA ILE A 643 -7.94 14.38 9.38
C ILE A 643 -8.43 15.22 8.21
N ILE A 644 -9.18 14.61 7.29
CA ILE A 644 -9.69 15.31 6.11
C ILE A 644 -10.73 16.33 6.54
N LEU A 645 -11.67 15.99 7.42
CA LEU A 645 -12.67 16.95 7.94
C LEU A 645 -12.02 18.20 8.56
N LEU A 646 -10.99 18.03 9.40
CA LEU A 646 -10.29 19.18 9.96
C LEU A 646 -9.56 20.00 8.90
N SER A 647 -9.05 19.32 7.87
CA SER A 647 -8.33 19.99 6.78
C SER A 647 -9.28 20.73 5.84
N THR A 648 -10.45 20.16 5.52
CA THR A 648 -11.45 20.84 4.67
C THR A 648 -12.03 22.06 5.37
N ILE A 649 -12.35 21.97 6.66
CA ILE A 649 -12.76 23.16 7.44
C ILE A 649 -11.68 24.25 7.43
N PHE A 650 -10.41 23.86 7.59
CA PHE A 650 -9.29 24.80 7.54
C PHE A 650 -9.12 25.43 6.17
N VAL A 651 -9.20 24.64 5.09
CA VAL A 651 -9.10 25.14 3.71
C VAL A 651 -10.30 26.04 3.41
N TRP A 652 -11.53 25.61 3.70
CA TRP A 652 -12.72 26.42 3.53
C TRP A 652 -12.58 27.80 4.22
N PHE A 653 -12.21 27.79 5.51
CA PHE A 653 -12.01 29.04 6.25
C PHE A 653 -10.95 29.95 5.60
N THR A 654 -9.83 29.38 5.16
CA THR A 654 -8.75 30.18 4.55
C THR A 654 -9.06 30.65 3.13
N THR A 655 -9.97 29.97 2.44
CA THR A 655 -10.43 30.33 1.07
C THR A 655 -11.47 31.44 1.13
N TYR A 656 -12.49 31.28 1.98
CA TYR A 656 -13.63 32.20 2.01
C TYR A 656 -13.48 33.37 3.01
N PHE A 657 -12.38 33.48 3.74
CA PHE A 657 -12.12 34.62 4.62
C PHE A 657 -10.84 35.36 4.22
N GLY A 658 -10.91 36.68 4.24
CA GLY A 658 -9.80 37.54 3.88
C GLY A 658 -9.96 38.99 4.29
N TRP A 659 -9.09 39.85 3.78
CA TRP A 659 -9.12 41.27 4.04
C TRP A 659 -9.38 42.00 2.72
N VAL A 660 -10.54 42.70 2.64
CA VAL A 660 -10.88 43.63 1.57
C VAL A 660 -10.98 45.01 2.19
N ASP A 661 -10.31 46.01 1.61
CA ASP A 661 -10.24 47.39 2.07
C ASP A 661 -9.87 47.57 3.58
N GLY A 662 -9.07 46.62 4.10
CA GLY A 662 -8.59 46.63 5.48
C GLY A 662 -9.59 46.05 6.49
N THR A 663 -10.77 45.60 6.05
CA THR A 663 -11.76 44.93 6.88
C THR A 663 -11.68 43.41 6.68
N PHE A 664 -11.71 42.65 7.78
CA PHE A 664 -11.79 41.19 7.72
C PHE A 664 -13.23 40.75 7.52
N GLN A 665 -13.50 40.07 6.43
CA GLN A 665 -14.86 39.64 6.06
C GLN A 665 -14.86 38.31 5.32
N MET A 666 -16.06 37.72 5.17
CA MET A 666 -16.30 36.64 4.24
C MET A 666 -16.26 37.16 2.80
N LEU A 667 -15.57 36.46 1.93
CA LEU A 667 -15.33 36.83 0.54
C LEU A 667 -16.38 36.20 -0.36
N SER A 668 -16.79 36.93 -1.39
CA SER A 668 -17.48 36.38 -2.56
C SER A 668 -16.48 35.70 -3.51
N GLU A 669 -16.95 34.91 -4.46
CA GLU A 669 -16.07 34.19 -5.39
C GLU A 669 -15.15 35.13 -6.19
N ASP A 670 -15.61 36.30 -6.56
CA ASP A 670 -14.83 37.33 -7.25
C ASP A 670 -13.67 37.91 -6.40
N GLN A 671 -13.69 37.71 -5.07
CA GLN A 671 -12.75 38.31 -4.12
C GLN A 671 -11.73 37.31 -3.56
N ILE A 672 -11.70 36.05 -4.06
CA ILE A 672 -10.84 34.96 -3.58
C ILE A 672 -9.36 35.33 -3.61
N ASP A 673 -8.92 36.22 -4.52
CA ASP A 673 -7.57 36.77 -4.55
C ASP A 673 -7.14 37.49 -3.27
N SER A 674 -8.09 37.98 -2.48
CA SER A 674 -7.87 38.65 -1.20
C SER A 674 -7.88 37.70 0.01
N SER A 675 -8.09 36.41 -0.22
CA SER A 675 -8.21 35.35 0.79
C SER A 675 -6.90 35.14 1.60
N ILE A 676 -7.06 34.56 2.77
CA ILE A 676 -5.93 34.12 3.60
C ILE A 676 -5.09 33.10 2.80
N LEU A 677 -5.77 32.20 2.09
CA LEU A 677 -5.12 31.14 1.31
C LEU A 677 -4.30 31.72 0.16
N ALA A 678 -4.81 32.75 -0.55
CA ALA A 678 -4.08 33.44 -1.60
C ALA A 678 -2.83 34.15 -1.05
N LYS A 679 -2.93 34.77 0.15
CA LYS A 679 -1.77 35.41 0.81
C LYS A 679 -0.71 34.37 1.22
N ILE A 680 -1.12 33.21 1.73
CA ILE A 680 -0.23 32.11 2.04
C ILE A 680 0.42 31.59 0.75
N GLY A 681 -0.38 31.40 -0.31
CA GLY A 681 0.11 30.98 -1.62
C GLY A 681 1.17 31.90 -2.17
N ASN A 682 0.91 33.21 -2.17
CA ASN A 682 1.87 34.24 -2.60
C ASN A 682 3.16 34.26 -1.77
N ALA A 683 3.05 34.05 -0.44
CA ALA A 683 4.23 34.04 0.44
C ALA A 683 5.21 32.88 0.13
N ILE A 684 4.73 31.77 -0.40
CA ILE A 684 5.54 30.57 -0.68
C ILE A 684 5.72 30.28 -2.16
N ALA A 685 4.98 30.95 -3.06
CA ALA A 685 5.04 30.76 -4.51
C ALA A 685 6.46 30.88 -5.11
N TRP A 686 7.30 31.73 -4.51
CA TRP A 686 8.69 31.91 -4.94
C TRP A 686 9.52 30.61 -4.88
N ILE A 687 9.16 29.65 -4.00
CA ILE A 687 9.83 28.36 -3.90
C ILE A 687 9.64 27.54 -5.19
N PHE A 688 8.50 27.71 -5.85
CA PHE A 688 8.15 26.98 -7.07
C PHE A 688 8.53 27.72 -8.35
N SER A 689 8.98 28.97 -8.24
CA SER A 689 9.46 29.77 -9.39
C SER A 689 10.56 29.06 -10.20
N PRO A 690 11.57 28.34 -9.61
CA PRO A 690 12.54 27.58 -10.38
C PRO A 690 11.95 26.40 -11.17
N LEU A 691 10.76 25.92 -10.79
CA LEU A 691 10.04 24.86 -11.47
C LEU A 691 9.20 25.37 -12.64
N GLY A 692 9.12 26.71 -12.79
CA GLY A 692 8.43 27.40 -13.89
C GLY A 692 6.98 27.83 -13.61
N TRP A 693 6.43 27.53 -12.42
CA TRP A 693 5.04 27.83 -12.02
C TRP A 693 4.96 28.50 -10.64
N GLY A 694 5.70 29.59 -10.46
CA GLY A 694 5.75 30.38 -9.22
C GLY A 694 4.57 31.36 -9.05
N ASN A 695 3.38 31.03 -9.51
CA ASN A 695 2.15 31.76 -9.26
C ASN A 695 1.43 31.22 -8.02
N TRP A 696 0.60 32.07 -7.39
CA TRP A 696 -0.06 31.67 -6.15
C TRP A 696 -1.17 30.62 -6.41
N GLN A 697 -1.86 30.65 -7.54
CA GLN A 697 -2.93 29.72 -7.91
C GLN A 697 -2.39 28.29 -7.98
N ALA A 698 -1.35 28.02 -8.75
CA ALA A 698 -0.71 26.70 -8.83
C ALA A 698 -0.15 26.25 -7.47
N THR A 699 0.38 27.19 -6.69
CA THR A 699 0.89 26.90 -5.35
C THR A 699 -0.23 26.46 -4.40
N VAL A 700 -1.36 27.17 -4.42
CA VAL A 700 -2.54 26.83 -3.63
C VAL A 700 -3.10 25.49 -4.08
N ALA A 701 -3.26 25.24 -5.38
CA ALA A 701 -3.71 23.96 -5.90
C ALA A 701 -2.82 22.80 -5.48
N SER A 702 -1.49 23.00 -5.41
CA SER A 702 -0.57 21.98 -4.87
C SER A 702 -0.75 21.74 -3.36
N ILE A 703 -1.11 22.76 -2.58
CA ILE A 703 -1.36 22.66 -1.14
C ILE A 703 -2.70 21.96 -0.88
N THR A 704 -3.77 22.36 -1.55
CA THR A 704 -5.09 21.72 -1.43
C THR A 704 -5.03 20.26 -1.88
N GLY A 705 -4.21 19.93 -2.89
CA GLY A 705 -3.90 18.58 -3.30
C GLY A 705 -3.15 17.73 -2.25
N LEU A 706 -2.70 18.28 -1.14
CA LEU A 706 -2.25 17.48 0.01
C LEU A 706 -3.42 17.02 0.89
N VAL A 707 -4.53 17.72 0.87
CA VAL A 707 -5.75 17.27 1.56
C VAL A 707 -6.30 16.05 0.83
N ALA A 708 -6.64 16.23 -0.43
CA ALA A 708 -7.05 15.17 -1.34
C ALA A 708 -6.57 15.53 -2.76
N LYS A 709 -6.13 14.55 -3.54
CA LYS A 709 -5.48 14.85 -4.84
C LYS A 709 -6.46 15.30 -5.91
N GLU A 710 -7.69 14.88 -5.82
CA GLU A 710 -8.82 15.36 -6.66
C GLU A 710 -9.09 16.85 -6.46
N ASN A 711 -8.88 17.39 -5.27
CA ASN A 711 -9.07 18.82 -4.98
C ASN A 711 -8.16 19.76 -5.82
N ILE A 712 -7.13 19.21 -6.47
CA ILE A 712 -6.32 20.00 -7.42
C ILE A 712 -7.19 20.47 -8.58
N VAL A 713 -8.06 19.59 -9.13
CA VAL A 713 -8.94 19.91 -10.26
C VAL A 713 -9.95 20.98 -9.84
N GLY A 714 -10.70 20.74 -8.75
CA GLY A 714 -11.68 21.71 -8.26
C GLY A 714 -11.04 23.07 -7.89
N THR A 715 -9.85 23.06 -7.25
CA THR A 715 -9.14 24.32 -6.94
C THR A 715 -8.70 25.06 -8.20
N LEU A 716 -8.18 24.36 -9.22
CA LEU A 716 -7.81 24.97 -10.48
C LEU A 716 -9.06 25.45 -11.24
N GLY A 717 -10.18 24.71 -11.20
CA GLY A 717 -11.45 25.12 -11.75
C GLY A 717 -11.92 26.47 -11.19
N ILE A 718 -11.98 26.57 -9.86
CA ILE A 718 -12.37 27.83 -9.16
C ILE A 718 -11.39 28.98 -9.46
N LEU A 719 -10.08 28.73 -9.39
CA LEU A 719 -9.06 29.79 -9.51
C LEU A 719 -8.79 30.25 -10.95
N TYR A 720 -9.16 29.48 -11.95
CA TYR A 720 -9.04 29.80 -13.37
C TYR A 720 -10.40 29.87 -14.10
N GLY A 721 -11.52 29.64 -13.40
CA GLY A 721 -12.87 29.73 -13.95
C GLY A 721 -13.43 31.18 -14.05
N GLY A 722 -12.90 32.11 -13.24
CA GLY A 722 -13.32 33.50 -13.23
C GLY A 722 -12.65 34.33 -14.34
N GLY A 723 -13.25 34.47 -15.53
CA GLY A 723 -12.73 35.31 -16.62
C GLY A 723 -13.47 35.08 -17.94
N ASP A 724 -13.09 35.86 -18.98
CA ASP A 724 -13.71 35.79 -20.31
C ASP A 724 -13.42 34.51 -21.12
N GLY A 725 -12.80 33.48 -20.52
CA GLY A 725 -12.43 32.25 -21.20
C GLY A 725 -12.68 31.04 -20.33
N THR A 726 -12.77 29.89 -20.98
CA THR A 726 -12.93 28.61 -20.27
C THR A 726 -11.74 28.28 -19.37
N VAL A 727 -11.95 27.46 -18.35
CA VAL A 727 -10.91 27.02 -17.42
C VAL A 727 -9.67 26.50 -18.16
N TYR A 728 -9.86 25.72 -19.21
CA TYR A 728 -8.78 25.16 -20.04
C TYR A 728 -8.00 26.23 -20.78
N GLN A 729 -8.66 27.23 -21.33
CA GLN A 729 -8.01 28.35 -22.01
C GLN A 729 -7.19 29.20 -21.02
N ASN A 730 -7.74 29.46 -19.84
CA ASN A 730 -7.07 30.23 -18.79
C ASN A 730 -5.85 29.49 -18.24
N ILE A 731 -5.95 28.17 -18.05
CA ILE A 731 -4.80 27.32 -17.69
C ILE A 731 -3.76 27.33 -18.82
N ALA A 732 -4.17 27.22 -20.09
CA ALA A 732 -3.26 27.27 -21.23
C ALA A 732 -2.55 28.61 -21.38
N ALA A 733 -3.19 29.71 -20.98
CA ALA A 733 -2.57 31.02 -20.93
C ALA A 733 -1.57 31.16 -19.76
N ALA A 734 -1.87 30.55 -18.61
CA ALA A 734 -1.03 30.64 -17.41
C ALA A 734 0.21 29.72 -17.46
N PHE A 735 0.12 28.60 -18.16
CA PHE A 735 1.20 27.60 -18.24
C PHE A 735 1.69 27.44 -19.69
N THR A 736 2.96 27.10 -19.81
CA THR A 736 3.49 26.54 -21.06
C THR A 736 3.48 25.01 -20.95
N GLY A 737 3.52 24.26 -22.06
CA GLY A 737 3.56 22.81 -22.00
C GLY A 737 4.67 22.25 -21.10
N ILE A 738 5.85 22.91 -21.03
CA ILE A 738 6.96 22.48 -20.16
C ILE A 738 6.66 22.76 -18.69
N THR A 739 6.12 23.93 -18.37
CA THR A 739 5.81 24.31 -16.98
C THR A 739 4.63 23.50 -16.44
N ALA A 740 3.64 23.20 -17.27
CA ALA A 740 2.51 22.34 -16.95
C ALA A 740 2.96 20.88 -16.70
N TYR A 741 3.87 20.37 -17.53
CA TYR A 741 4.43 19.03 -17.31
C TYR A 741 5.29 18.96 -16.05
N SER A 742 6.04 20.02 -15.73
CA SER A 742 6.77 20.17 -14.47
C SER A 742 5.79 20.17 -13.27
N PHE A 743 4.69 20.90 -13.37
CA PHE A 743 3.62 20.96 -12.35
C PHE A 743 2.96 19.59 -12.16
N LEU A 744 2.64 18.90 -13.26
CA LEU A 744 2.08 17.55 -13.25
C LEU A 744 3.01 16.59 -12.53
N VAL A 745 4.28 16.54 -12.89
CA VAL A 745 5.25 15.59 -12.30
C VAL A 745 5.53 15.91 -10.84
N PHE A 746 5.56 17.19 -10.45
CA PHE A 746 5.70 17.56 -9.04
C PHE A 746 4.53 17.02 -8.21
N ASN A 747 3.29 17.27 -8.62
CA ASN A 747 2.10 16.82 -7.91
C ASN A 747 1.91 15.29 -7.94
N LEU A 748 2.46 14.64 -8.98
CA LEU A 748 2.51 13.19 -9.07
C LEU A 748 3.43 12.57 -8.01
N LEU A 749 4.65 13.09 -7.84
CA LEU A 749 5.72 12.51 -7.04
C LEU A 749 5.83 13.09 -5.61
N CYS A 750 5.24 14.25 -5.33
CA CYS A 750 5.29 14.88 -4.01
C CYS A 750 4.55 14.03 -2.95
N ALA A 751 4.56 14.50 -1.71
CA ALA A 751 3.83 13.85 -0.63
C ALA A 751 2.37 13.55 -1.02
N PRO A 752 1.85 12.36 -0.69
CA PRO A 752 0.49 11.98 -1.02
C PRO A 752 -0.54 12.74 -0.18
N CYS A 753 -1.83 12.47 -0.38
CA CYS A 753 -2.90 13.06 0.43
C CYS A 753 -2.75 12.78 1.93
N PHE A 754 -3.36 13.59 2.78
CA PHE A 754 -3.27 13.47 4.25
C PHE A 754 -3.69 12.11 4.77
N ALA A 755 -4.67 11.45 4.13
CA ALA A 755 -5.05 10.08 4.47
C ALA A 755 -3.86 9.11 4.31
N ALA A 756 -3.14 9.21 3.21
CA ALA A 756 -1.96 8.37 2.96
C ALA A 756 -0.77 8.78 3.86
N ILE A 757 -0.59 10.08 4.16
CA ILE A 757 0.38 10.54 5.16
C ILE A 757 0.06 9.95 6.54
N GLY A 758 -1.20 9.88 6.92
CA GLY A 758 -1.68 9.21 8.13
C GLY A 758 -1.33 7.72 8.16
N ALA A 759 -1.46 7.04 7.02
CA ALA A 759 -1.03 5.65 6.86
C ALA A 759 0.50 5.50 6.98
N ILE A 760 1.27 6.39 6.32
CA ILE A 760 2.74 6.44 6.43
C ILE A 760 3.16 6.62 7.89
N LYS A 761 2.58 7.58 8.62
CA LYS A 761 2.86 7.82 10.04
C LYS A 761 2.64 6.57 10.89
N ARG A 762 1.58 5.84 10.62
CA ARG A 762 1.23 4.64 11.37
C ARG A 762 2.17 3.48 11.05
N GLU A 763 2.46 3.24 9.77
CA GLU A 763 3.29 2.09 9.36
C GLU A 763 4.78 2.33 9.63
N MET A 764 5.25 3.59 9.62
CA MET A 764 6.60 3.96 10.04
C MET A 764 6.80 3.84 11.56
N ASN A 765 5.73 3.98 12.35
CA ASN A 765 5.73 3.95 13.83
C ASN A 765 6.85 4.78 14.50
N ASN A 766 7.34 5.80 13.81
CA ASN A 766 8.42 6.67 14.26
C ASN A 766 8.27 8.06 13.63
N ARG A 767 8.23 9.12 14.46
CA ARG A 767 8.06 10.51 13.99
C ARG A 767 9.19 10.95 13.06
N GLY A 768 10.43 10.61 13.39
CA GLY A 768 11.60 10.98 12.57
C GLY A 768 11.56 10.35 11.17
N TRP A 769 11.22 9.07 11.09
CA TRP A 769 11.06 8.37 9.82
C TRP A 769 9.88 8.86 8.99
N THR A 770 8.78 9.25 9.65
CA THR A 770 7.62 9.85 8.96
C THR A 770 8.00 11.16 8.28
N TRP A 771 8.63 12.09 9.01
CA TRP A 771 9.08 13.35 8.45
C TRP A 771 10.16 13.17 7.37
N PHE A 772 11.04 12.20 7.56
CA PHE A 772 12.04 11.85 6.54
C PHE A 772 11.38 11.34 5.25
N ALA A 773 10.35 10.49 5.34
CA ALA A 773 9.61 9.98 4.20
C ALA A 773 8.93 11.11 3.41
N ILE A 774 8.20 12.00 4.11
CA ILE A 774 7.52 13.15 3.51
C ILE A 774 8.54 14.11 2.87
N GLY A 775 9.60 14.44 3.59
CA GLY A 775 10.66 15.31 3.09
C GLY A 775 11.39 14.73 1.88
N TYR A 776 11.61 13.41 1.87
CA TYR A 776 12.20 12.71 0.73
C TYR A 776 11.31 12.77 -0.50
N GLN A 777 10.01 12.49 -0.36
CA GLN A 777 9.04 12.53 -1.46
C GLN A 777 8.94 13.94 -2.06
N CYS A 778 8.77 14.97 -1.23
CA CYS A 778 8.72 16.36 -1.71
C CYS A 778 10.05 16.81 -2.34
N GLY A 779 11.18 16.47 -1.73
CA GLY A 779 12.50 16.83 -2.27
C GLY A 779 12.81 16.13 -3.58
N PHE A 780 12.45 14.84 -3.69
CA PHE A 780 12.64 14.08 -4.93
C PHE A 780 11.74 14.62 -6.05
N ALA A 781 10.47 14.89 -5.77
CA ALA A 781 9.52 15.52 -6.70
C ALA A 781 10.04 16.87 -7.19
N TYR A 782 10.54 17.70 -6.28
CA TYR A 782 11.10 19.00 -6.59
C TYR A 782 12.31 18.90 -7.53
N CYS A 783 13.22 17.96 -7.25
CA CYS A 783 14.41 17.73 -8.09
C CYS A 783 14.03 17.31 -9.53
N ILE A 784 13.07 16.38 -9.67
CA ILE A 784 12.63 15.90 -11.00
C ILE A 784 11.91 17.03 -11.76
N ALA A 785 10.97 17.74 -11.11
CA ALA A 785 10.26 18.85 -11.72
C ALA A 785 11.19 19.99 -12.15
N LEU A 786 12.18 20.32 -11.32
CA LEU A 786 13.24 21.28 -11.65
C LEU A 786 14.01 20.87 -12.91
N MET A 787 14.44 19.61 -13.00
CA MET A 787 15.14 19.10 -14.17
C MET A 787 14.26 19.21 -15.43
N ILE A 788 12.98 18.83 -15.35
CA ILE A 788 12.03 18.91 -16.47
C ILE A 788 11.92 20.37 -16.96
N ASN A 789 11.67 21.30 -16.04
CA ASN A 789 11.53 22.71 -16.41
C ASN A 789 12.82 23.29 -16.99
N GLN A 790 13.96 23.10 -16.33
CA GLN A 790 15.23 23.73 -16.74
C GLN A 790 15.76 23.14 -18.04
N PHE A 791 15.70 21.80 -18.22
CA PHE A 791 16.11 21.20 -19.50
C PHE A 791 15.12 21.50 -20.63
N GLY A 792 13.80 21.47 -20.35
CA GLY A 792 12.79 21.84 -21.30
C GLY A 792 12.94 23.29 -21.78
N SER A 793 13.21 24.21 -20.87
CA SER A 793 13.40 25.64 -21.19
C SER A 793 14.61 25.92 -22.11
N VAL A 794 15.64 25.06 -22.09
CA VAL A 794 16.75 25.13 -23.03
C VAL A 794 16.30 24.94 -24.48
N PHE A 795 15.38 23.98 -24.72
CA PHE A 795 14.85 23.69 -26.07
C PHE A 795 13.97 24.84 -26.61
N VAL A 796 13.36 25.64 -25.72
CA VAL A 796 12.51 26.78 -26.09
C VAL A 796 13.28 28.10 -26.11
N GLY A 797 14.58 28.09 -25.80
CA GLY A 797 15.45 29.28 -25.84
C GLY A 797 15.26 30.23 -24.64
N LYS A 798 14.52 29.87 -23.61
CA LYS A 798 14.32 30.65 -22.36
C LYS A 798 15.18 30.03 -21.25
N THR A 799 16.51 30.19 -21.31
CA THR A 799 17.41 29.57 -20.34
C THR A 799 17.65 30.42 -19.10
N ASN A 800 17.39 29.86 -17.92
CA ASN A 800 17.90 30.37 -16.66
C ASN A 800 19.22 29.66 -16.34
N VAL A 801 20.34 30.33 -16.56
CA VAL A 801 21.70 29.74 -16.41
C VAL A 801 21.91 29.17 -15.00
N ILE A 802 21.44 29.85 -13.95
CA ILE A 802 21.59 29.41 -12.56
C ILE A 802 20.75 28.14 -12.33
N GLY A 803 19.50 28.13 -12.77
CA GLY A 803 18.64 26.98 -12.68
C GLY A 803 19.16 25.76 -13.43
N LEU A 804 19.74 25.99 -14.63
CA LEU A 804 20.32 24.91 -15.43
C LEU A 804 21.57 24.30 -14.75
N ILE A 805 22.42 25.10 -14.10
CA ILE A 805 23.58 24.60 -13.34
C ILE A 805 23.10 23.70 -12.21
N PHE A 806 22.05 24.11 -11.45
CA PHE A 806 21.47 23.28 -10.40
C PHE A 806 20.85 21.99 -10.97
N ALA A 807 20.14 22.05 -12.08
CA ALA A 807 19.55 20.86 -12.74
C ALA A 807 20.64 19.86 -13.18
N ILE A 808 21.73 20.34 -13.76
CA ILE A 808 22.89 19.51 -14.13
C ILE A 808 23.54 18.90 -12.89
N ALA A 809 23.75 19.68 -11.83
CA ALA A 809 24.31 19.19 -10.58
C ALA A 809 23.46 18.09 -9.94
N ILE A 810 22.14 18.26 -9.92
CA ILE A 810 21.18 17.26 -9.42
C ILE A 810 21.24 16.00 -10.29
N LEU A 811 21.21 16.14 -11.62
CA LEU A 811 21.31 15.01 -12.54
C LEU A 811 22.64 14.25 -12.35
N ALA A 812 23.75 14.96 -12.23
CA ALA A 812 25.06 14.37 -11.97
C ALA A 812 25.09 13.62 -10.62
N LEU A 813 24.48 14.21 -9.57
CA LEU A 813 24.33 13.56 -8.26
C LEU A 813 23.47 12.30 -8.36
N MET A 814 22.35 12.34 -9.08
CA MET A 814 21.48 11.18 -9.27
C MET A 814 22.21 10.07 -10.03
N ILE A 815 22.89 10.40 -11.12
CA ILE A 815 23.71 9.46 -11.91
C ILE A 815 24.82 8.88 -11.01
N TYR A 816 25.54 9.72 -10.25
CA TYR A 816 26.54 9.22 -9.30
C TYR A 816 25.93 8.25 -8.29
N MET A 817 24.78 8.57 -7.70
CA MET A 817 24.11 7.68 -6.74
C MET A 817 23.60 6.38 -7.41
N LEU A 818 23.18 6.42 -8.68
CA LEU A 818 22.74 5.24 -9.42
C LEU A 818 23.91 4.29 -9.76
N PHE A 819 25.09 4.82 -10.09
CA PHE A 819 26.24 4.03 -10.53
C PHE A 819 27.30 3.81 -9.44
N ARG A 820 27.21 4.51 -8.29
CA ARG A 820 28.14 4.31 -7.17
C ARG A 820 28.16 2.82 -6.79
N PRO A 821 29.36 2.18 -6.66
CA PRO A 821 29.45 0.79 -6.22
C PRO A 821 28.82 0.62 -4.84
N TYR A 822 28.11 -0.46 -4.68
CA TYR A 822 27.54 -0.87 -3.40
C TYR A 822 28.68 -1.26 -2.45
N LYS A 823 28.73 -0.69 -1.26
CA LYS A 823 29.57 -1.21 -0.18
C LYS A 823 28.68 -2.11 0.65
N GLU A 824 29.04 -3.37 0.78
CA GLU A 824 28.39 -4.28 1.73
C GLU A 824 28.31 -3.58 3.09
N ALA A 825 27.15 -3.54 3.65
CA ALA A 825 26.96 -2.95 4.96
C ALA A 825 27.18 -4.06 5.98
N GLU A 826 27.98 -3.74 6.98
CA GLU A 826 28.04 -4.50 8.23
C GLU A 826 26.60 -4.83 8.69
N THR A 827 26.34 -6.10 8.97
CA THR A 827 25.07 -6.61 9.49
C THR A 827 24.57 -5.75 10.65
N LEU A 828 23.24 -5.55 10.75
CA LEU A 828 22.58 -4.77 11.81
C LEU A 828 23.18 -5.05 13.18
N SER A 829 24.08 -4.19 13.65
CA SER A 829 24.63 -4.31 14.99
C SER A 829 23.54 -3.98 16.00
N THR A 830 23.50 -4.73 17.11
CA THR A 830 22.58 -4.49 18.24
C THR A 830 22.69 -3.07 18.81
N LYS A 831 23.80 -2.36 18.56
CA LYS A 831 23.98 -0.96 18.94
C LYS A 831 23.12 0.01 18.10
N GLU A 832 22.86 -0.29 16.82
CA GLU A 832 21.98 0.55 15.98
C GLU A 832 20.50 0.27 16.25
N ALA A 833 20.13 -0.97 16.57
CA ALA A 833 18.79 -1.29 17.05
C ALA A 833 18.46 -0.59 18.38
N THR A 834 19.41 -0.47 19.31
CA THR A 834 19.26 0.25 20.58
C THR A 834 19.36 1.77 20.43
N ALA A 835 20.12 2.30 19.48
CA ALA A 835 20.24 3.73 19.22
C ALA A 835 19.02 4.33 18.49
N SER A 836 18.27 3.51 17.75
CA SER A 836 17.03 3.96 17.09
C SER A 836 15.82 4.03 18.05
N VAL A 837 15.98 3.58 19.29
CA VAL A 837 14.94 3.54 20.35
C VAL A 837 15.12 4.65 21.39
N LYS A 838 16.20 5.45 21.30
CA LYS A 838 16.38 6.66 22.12
C LYS A 838 15.85 7.90 21.34
#